data_18ef45f0631a048de7f7c9320d3a3dcd
#
_entry.id   18ef45f0631a048de7f7c9320d3a3dcd
#
_cell.length_a   1.000
_cell.length_b   1.000
_cell.length_c   1.000
_cell.angle_alpha   90.00
_cell.angle_beta   90.00
_cell.angle_gamma   90.00
#
_symmetry.space_group_name_H-M   'P 1'
#
loop_
_entity.id
_entity.type
_entity.pdbx_description
1 polymer ?
#
loop_
_entity_poly.entity_id
_entity_poly.type
_entity_poly.pdbx_seq_one_letter_code
_entity_poly.pdbx_strand_id
1 'polypeptide(L)'
;MACLAASKRNHLNSNLSKLSSPLSLKSLFFCTSAPSQPPNPNSNEELSVSANPDAESFSTKTESPPPPPPPPPATPTFRREGRRPKNPEKIEDIICRMMANRAWTTRLQNSIRNLVPSFDHELVYNVLHGAKTSEHALQFFRWVERSSLFEHNRETHHKIIEILGRASKLNHARCILLDMPKKGLEWDEDLWVLMIDSYGKSGIVQESVKLFQKMEELGVERSIKSYDTLFKVILRRGRYMMAKRYFNKMLSEGIEPTRHTFNIMIWGFFLSGKVETANRFFEDMKNREIMPDVVTYNTMINGYYRVKKIEEAEKYFVEMKGRNIEPSVVTYTTLIKGYVSVERVDDALRLVEEMKGFGIKPNAITYSTLLPGLCNAEKMSEARSVLKEMVEKYIAPTDNSIFMRLISGQCKAGNLDAAVDVLKAMIRLSLPTEAGHYGVLIENCCKAGEYDRAVKLLDKLIEKDIILRPQSTLHMEPSAYNPMIEYLCNNGQTAKAETLARQLMKLGVQDPIALNTLIRGHSQEGAPDSAFELLKIMLRRKVDSEKSAYDSLVQSYLKKSDPAEAKTVLDSMVENGHLPESSLFRSVMKSLFEDGRVQTASRVMKMMLEKGVTDHQDLIAKILEALFMRGHVEEALGRIELLMQSGIAPDFDSLLSVLCEKGKTIAALKLLDYGLERDYNIQSSSYEKVLDALLAAGKTLNAYSVLCKIMEKGGVSDWSSCKDLIKSLNEEGNTKQADILSRMIMGKDKLAVSKKGSKKAAAAY
;
A
#
# COMPACT_ATOMS: atom_id res chain seq x y z
N MET A 1 -21.14 -41.31 -23.51
CA MET A 1 -20.55 -41.75 -22.23
C MET A 1 -19.06 -41.47 -22.12
N ALA A 2 -18.51 -40.48 -22.80
CA ALA A 2 -17.09 -40.12 -22.74
C ALA A 2 -16.81 -38.75 -22.15
N CYS A 3 -17.83 -37.98 -21.74
CA CYS A 3 -17.69 -36.63 -21.18
C CYS A 3 -17.90 -36.53 -19.66
N LEU A 4 -18.12 -37.60 -18.94
CA LEU A 4 -18.34 -37.62 -17.49
C LEU A 4 -17.15 -38.11 -16.66
N ALA A 5 -16.04 -38.48 -17.30
CA ALA A 5 -14.81 -38.95 -16.63
C ALA A 5 -13.74 -37.86 -16.43
N ALA A 6 -13.89 -36.70 -17.04
CA ALA A 6 -12.91 -35.58 -16.94
C ALA A 6 -13.19 -34.62 -15.77
N SER A 7 -14.40 -34.61 -15.21
CA SER A 7 -14.81 -33.69 -14.15
C SER A 7 -14.44 -34.13 -12.74
N LYS A 8 -14.05 -35.40 -12.52
CA LYS A 8 -13.68 -35.91 -11.18
C LYS A 8 -12.18 -35.90 -10.88
N ARG A 9 -11.33 -35.56 -11.83
CA ARG A 9 -9.87 -35.44 -11.60
C ARG A 9 -9.40 -34.04 -11.20
N ASN A 10 -10.21 -33.01 -11.42
CA ASN A 10 -9.83 -31.62 -11.10
C ASN A 10 -10.25 -31.17 -9.69
N HIS A 11 -11.06 -31.90 -8.97
CA HIS A 11 -11.46 -31.59 -7.59
C HIS A 11 -10.55 -32.18 -6.50
N LEU A 12 -9.62 -33.05 -6.84
CA LEU A 12 -8.65 -33.61 -5.87
C LEU A 12 -7.29 -32.88 -5.86
N ASN A 13 -7.03 -32.05 -6.85
CA ASN A 13 -5.78 -31.24 -6.88
C ASN A 13 -5.92 -29.83 -6.31
N SER A 14 -7.12 -29.35 -5.99
CA SER A 14 -7.32 -28.01 -5.45
C SER A 14 -7.24 -27.92 -3.91
N ASN A 15 -7.24 -29.07 -3.21
CA ASN A 15 -7.16 -29.10 -1.75
C ASN A 15 -5.78 -29.44 -1.17
N LEU A 16 -4.77 -29.66 -2.04
CA LEU A 16 -3.38 -29.89 -1.61
C LEU A 16 -2.47 -28.66 -1.72
N SER A 17 -2.97 -27.53 -2.25
CA SER A 17 -2.20 -26.29 -2.41
C SER A 17 -2.38 -25.25 -1.29
N LYS A 18 -3.18 -25.57 -0.27
CA LYS A 18 -3.44 -24.63 0.85
C LYS A 18 -2.76 -24.98 2.19
N LEU A 19 -1.84 -25.93 2.21
CA LEU A 19 -1.14 -26.35 3.44
C LEU A 19 0.39 -26.42 3.27
N SER A 20 0.99 -25.56 2.46
CA SER A 20 2.43 -25.40 2.42
C SER A 20 2.83 -23.93 2.29
N SER A 21 2.68 -23.18 3.37
CA SER A 21 3.58 -22.05 3.57
C SER A 21 4.99 -22.62 3.78
N PRO A 22 6.01 -22.14 3.06
CA PRO A 22 7.39 -22.54 3.31
C PRO A 22 7.88 -21.83 4.57
N LEU A 23 7.57 -22.37 5.74
CA LEU A 23 8.32 -22.08 6.96
C LEU A 23 9.75 -22.49 6.70
N SER A 24 10.61 -21.52 6.68
CA SER A 24 12.03 -21.59 6.34
C SER A 24 12.73 -22.79 7.00
N LEU A 25 13.02 -23.78 6.21
CA LEU A 25 13.90 -24.91 6.55
C LEU A 25 15.37 -24.48 6.80
N LYS A 26 15.65 -23.18 6.85
CA LYS A 26 17.02 -22.68 7.06
C LYS A 26 17.53 -22.73 8.50
N SER A 27 16.67 -22.87 9.49
CA SER A 27 17.10 -22.83 10.90
C SER A 27 17.38 -24.17 11.56
N LEU A 28 17.18 -25.29 10.85
CA LEU A 28 17.34 -26.64 11.44
C LEU A 28 18.60 -27.39 11.00
N PHE A 29 19.43 -26.81 10.14
CA PHE A 29 20.66 -27.45 9.64
C PHE A 29 21.96 -26.78 10.08
N PHE A 30 21.94 -25.86 11.02
CA PHE A 30 23.16 -25.26 11.59
C PHE A 30 23.53 -25.87 12.95
N CYS A 31 23.54 -27.20 13.04
CA CYS A 31 24.24 -27.91 14.10
C CYS A 31 25.13 -28.98 13.48
N THR A 32 26.09 -28.57 12.69
CA THR A 32 27.27 -29.40 12.39
C THR A 32 28.48 -28.59 12.82
N SER A 33 29.04 -29.04 13.95
CA SER A 33 30.43 -28.90 14.38
C SER A 33 31.27 -27.81 13.71
N ALA A 34 31.56 -26.75 14.41
CA ALA A 34 32.79 -25.99 14.18
C ALA A 34 33.96 -26.91 14.44
N PRO A 35 34.99 -26.93 13.61
CA PRO A 35 36.24 -27.61 13.96
C PRO A 35 36.92 -26.85 15.10
N SER A 36 37.26 -27.57 16.13
CA SER A 36 38.14 -27.11 17.21
C SER A 36 39.48 -26.66 16.63
N GLN A 37 39.82 -25.40 16.85
CA GLN A 37 41.20 -24.93 16.65
C GLN A 37 42.12 -25.60 17.64
N PRO A 38 43.33 -25.99 17.23
CA PRO A 38 44.35 -26.50 18.15
C PRO A 38 44.91 -25.37 19.04
N PRO A 39 45.35 -25.67 20.25
CA PRO A 39 45.88 -24.67 21.20
C PRO A 39 47.24 -24.16 20.72
N ASN A 40 47.41 -22.86 20.81
CA ASN A 40 48.67 -22.18 20.57
C ASN A 40 49.55 -22.35 21.81
N PRO A 41 50.80 -22.87 21.71
CA PRO A 41 51.70 -22.95 22.83
C PRO A 41 52.55 -21.67 22.87
N ASN A 42 52.37 -20.83 23.85
CA ASN A 42 53.40 -19.98 24.46
C ASN A 42 52.76 -18.93 25.37
N SER A 43 52.81 -19.18 26.63
CA SER A 43 52.89 -18.16 27.69
C SER A 43 53.70 -18.73 28.83
N ASN A 44 54.92 -18.29 28.94
CA ASN A 44 55.73 -18.47 30.12
C ASN A 44 55.22 -17.58 31.24
N GLU A 45 55.23 -18.21 32.38
CA GLU A 45 55.02 -17.65 33.74
C GLU A 45 55.99 -16.52 34.05
N GLU A 46 55.54 -15.57 34.86
CA GLU A 46 56.34 -15.18 36.04
C GLU A 46 55.44 -14.53 37.11
N LEU A 47 55.57 -15.09 38.29
CA LEU A 47 55.00 -14.70 39.56
C LEU A 47 55.74 -13.50 40.18
N SER A 48 55.04 -12.61 40.89
CA SER A 48 55.42 -12.09 42.23
C SER A 48 54.36 -11.05 42.68
N VAL A 49 53.61 -11.33 43.70
CA VAL A 49 53.72 -11.13 45.16
C VAL A 49 53.64 -9.67 45.59
N SER A 50 52.48 -9.39 46.22
CA SER A 50 52.26 -8.62 47.50
C SER A 50 52.66 -7.14 47.64
N ALA A 51 51.77 -6.29 48.02
CA ALA A 51 51.45 -5.77 49.32
C ALA A 51 50.89 -4.35 49.31
N ASN A 52 49.82 -4.16 50.02
CA ASN A 52 49.39 -2.88 50.60
C ASN A 52 50.24 -2.64 51.83
N PRO A 53 50.48 -1.43 52.45
CA PRO A 53 49.41 -0.62 53.02
C PRO A 53 49.65 0.92 53.06
N ASP A 54 48.50 1.64 53.29
CA ASP A 54 48.31 2.87 54.08
C ASP A 54 49.41 3.92 54.23
N ALA A 55 49.08 5.17 53.94
CA ALA A 55 49.23 6.28 54.92
C ALA A 55 48.75 7.62 54.36
N GLU A 56 47.96 8.27 55.17
CA GLU A 56 47.52 9.64 55.14
C GLU A 56 48.67 10.65 55.09
N SER A 57 48.42 11.82 54.39
CA SER A 57 48.85 13.09 55.04
C SER A 57 48.25 14.29 54.29
N PHE A 58 47.68 15.16 55.07
CA PHE A 58 47.25 16.53 54.86
C PHE A 58 48.36 17.43 54.26
N SER A 59 48.03 18.37 53.34
CA SER A 59 48.17 19.80 53.59
C SER A 59 47.85 20.74 52.44
N THR A 60 47.01 21.69 52.75
CA THR A 60 47.05 23.13 52.48
C THR A 60 46.90 23.69 51.07
N LYS A 61 45.85 24.50 51.00
CA LYS A 61 45.42 25.54 50.05
C LYS A 61 46.52 26.40 49.47
N THR A 62 46.37 26.70 48.16
CA THR A 62 46.54 28.04 47.61
C THR A 62 45.61 28.25 46.42
N GLU A 63 44.76 29.26 46.50
CA GLU A 63 43.87 29.72 45.49
C GLU A 63 44.63 30.40 44.35
N SER A 64 44.30 30.11 43.11
CA SER A 64 44.64 30.90 41.93
C SER A 64 43.38 31.35 41.19
N PRO A 65 43.37 32.54 40.55
CA PRO A 65 42.14 33.21 40.07
C PRO A 65 41.50 32.53 38.87
N PRO A 66 40.19 32.79 38.61
CA PRO A 66 39.44 32.11 37.55
C PRO A 66 39.87 32.59 36.15
N PRO A 67 39.81 31.68 35.14
CA PRO A 67 40.12 32.03 33.78
C PRO A 67 38.99 32.89 33.14
N PRO A 68 39.30 33.73 32.10
CA PRO A 68 38.32 34.58 31.43
C PRO A 68 37.29 33.78 30.63
N PRO A 69 36.09 34.34 30.35
CA PRO A 69 35.02 33.63 29.67
C PRO A 69 35.39 33.33 28.21
N PRO A 70 34.90 32.20 27.66
CA PRO A 70 35.17 31.85 26.26
C PRO A 70 34.46 32.77 25.27
N PRO A 71 35.04 33.02 24.07
CA PRO A 71 34.43 33.82 23.04
C PRO A 71 33.19 33.14 22.45
N PRO A 72 32.24 33.89 21.85
CA PRO A 72 30.99 33.36 21.32
C PRO A 72 31.25 32.38 20.18
N PRO A 73 30.37 31.37 19.98
CA PRO A 73 30.58 30.32 18.98
C PRO A 73 30.46 30.94 17.56
N ALA A 74 31.50 30.69 16.78
CA ALA A 74 31.53 31.02 15.36
C ALA A 74 30.49 30.11 14.63
N THR A 75 29.75 30.76 13.72
CA THR A 75 28.83 30.08 12.77
C THR A 75 29.47 28.87 12.13
N PRO A 76 28.74 27.73 11.99
CA PRO A 76 29.31 26.56 11.38
C PRO A 76 29.44 26.77 9.87
N THR A 77 30.66 27.04 9.44
CA THR A 77 31.03 26.84 8.05
C THR A 77 31.02 25.35 7.79
N PHE A 78 30.16 24.89 6.89
CA PHE A 78 30.15 23.53 6.35
C PHE A 78 31.53 23.19 5.78
N ARG A 79 32.42 22.65 6.58
CA ARG A 79 33.58 21.91 6.08
C ARG A 79 33.04 20.61 5.53
N ARG A 80 33.13 20.43 4.21
CA ARG A 80 33.04 19.13 3.56
C ARG A 80 33.98 18.19 4.30
N GLU A 81 33.43 17.21 5.02
CA GLU A 81 34.19 16.10 5.57
C GLU A 81 35.02 15.50 4.44
N GLY A 82 36.32 15.62 4.55
CA GLY A 82 37.23 14.95 3.66
C GLY A 82 36.97 13.44 3.71
N ARG A 83 36.70 12.88 2.57
CA ARG A 83 36.61 11.42 2.39
C ARG A 83 37.85 10.82 3.05
N ARG A 84 37.62 9.98 4.10
CA ARG A 84 38.66 9.09 4.61
C ARG A 84 39.28 8.38 3.40
N PRO A 85 40.61 8.24 3.33
CA PRO A 85 41.23 7.49 2.25
C PRO A 85 40.64 6.07 2.27
N LYS A 86 39.89 5.73 1.22
CA LYS A 86 39.45 4.35 1.02
C LYS A 86 40.72 3.52 0.89
N ASN A 87 40.84 2.44 1.67
CA ASN A 87 41.80 1.40 1.39
C ASN A 87 41.75 1.10 -0.12
N PRO A 88 42.91 0.93 -0.79
CA PRO A 88 42.91 0.64 -2.23
C PRO A 88 41.98 -0.57 -2.47
N GLU A 89 40.94 -0.35 -3.29
CA GLU A 89 40.01 -1.44 -3.64
C GLU A 89 40.84 -2.56 -4.26
N LYS A 90 40.62 -3.79 -3.81
CA LYS A 90 41.24 -4.94 -4.37
C LYS A 90 40.85 -5.11 -5.86
N ILE A 91 41.74 -5.63 -6.67
CA ILE A 91 41.51 -5.81 -8.11
C ILE A 91 40.29 -6.69 -8.39
N GLU A 92 40.11 -7.75 -7.59
CA GLU A 92 38.93 -8.63 -7.66
C GLU A 92 37.60 -7.90 -7.44
N ASP A 93 37.54 -6.94 -6.50
CA ASP A 93 36.35 -6.15 -6.23
C ASP A 93 36.03 -5.21 -7.39
N ILE A 94 37.06 -4.64 -8.01
CA ILE A 94 36.90 -3.80 -9.21
C ILE A 94 36.33 -4.62 -10.36
N ILE A 95 36.86 -5.84 -10.61
CA ILE A 95 36.37 -6.76 -11.65
C ILE A 95 34.93 -7.14 -11.38
N CYS A 96 34.57 -7.53 -10.14
CA CYS A 96 33.22 -7.89 -9.76
C CYS A 96 32.24 -6.73 -9.95
N ARG A 97 32.63 -5.50 -9.60
CA ARG A 97 31.84 -4.29 -9.83
C ARG A 97 31.68 -3.97 -11.33
N MET A 98 32.71 -4.15 -12.12
CA MET A 98 32.63 -3.97 -13.57
C MET A 98 31.67 -4.96 -14.21
N MET A 99 31.72 -6.24 -13.82
CA MET A 99 30.80 -7.28 -14.28
C MET A 99 29.35 -7.03 -13.82
N ALA A 100 29.15 -6.48 -12.61
CA ALA A 100 27.83 -6.21 -12.08
C ALA A 100 27.10 -5.05 -12.78
N ASN A 101 27.87 -4.07 -13.29
CA ASN A 101 27.34 -2.80 -13.82
C ASN A 101 27.36 -2.71 -15.35
N ARG A 102 27.95 -3.65 -16.04
CA ARG A 102 28.09 -3.64 -17.51
C ARG A 102 27.69 -4.98 -18.11
N ALA A 103 27.10 -4.94 -19.29
CA ALA A 103 26.86 -6.15 -20.09
C ALA A 103 28.15 -6.87 -20.45
N TRP A 104 28.10 -8.21 -20.52
CA TRP A 104 29.24 -9.04 -20.88
C TRP A 104 29.57 -8.92 -22.38
N THR A 105 30.45 -7.99 -22.73
CA THR A 105 30.85 -7.66 -24.10
C THR A 105 32.37 -7.78 -24.26
N THR A 106 32.83 -7.83 -25.49
CA THR A 106 34.29 -7.82 -25.82
C THR A 106 34.99 -6.59 -25.22
N ARG A 107 34.28 -5.44 -25.17
CA ARG A 107 34.80 -4.23 -24.54
C ARG A 107 35.08 -4.40 -23.06
N LEU A 108 34.15 -5.07 -22.33
CA LEU A 108 34.33 -5.37 -20.93
C LEU A 108 35.47 -6.34 -20.69
N GLN A 109 35.55 -7.41 -21.53
CA GLN A 109 36.63 -8.40 -21.48
C GLN A 109 38.02 -7.77 -21.68
N ASN A 110 38.15 -6.90 -22.69
CA ASN A 110 39.38 -6.14 -22.91
C ASN A 110 39.70 -5.20 -21.74
N SER A 111 38.69 -4.55 -21.16
CA SER A 111 38.91 -3.68 -19.99
C SER A 111 39.43 -4.48 -18.77
N ILE A 112 38.93 -5.69 -18.57
CA ILE A 112 39.40 -6.58 -17.48
C ILE A 112 40.83 -7.06 -17.81
N ARG A 113 41.09 -7.44 -19.07
CA ARG A 113 42.44 -7.88 -19.51
C ARG A 113 43.51 -6.80 -19.33
N ASN A 114 43.17 -5.55 -19.62
CA ASN A 114 44.08 -4.42 -19.43
C ASN A 114 44.31 -4.05 -17.96
N LEU A 115 43.38 -4.43 -17.06
CA LEU A 115 43.48 -4.18 -15.62
C LEU A 115 44.41 -5.18 -14.93
N VAL A 116 44.47 -6.43 -15.45
CA VAL A 116 45.19 -7.56 -14.84
C VAL A 116 46.28 -8.03 -15.77
N PRO A 117 47.54 -7.84 -15.40
CA PRO A 117 48.68 -8.28 -16.24
C PRO A 117 48.77 -9.81 -16.38
N SER A 118 48.46 -10.53 -15.27
CA SER A 118 48.43 -12.00 -15.23
C SER A 118 47.31 -12.47 -14.31
N PHE A 119 46.65 -13.55 -14.70
CA PHE A 119 45.65 -14.20 -13.86
C PHE A 119 46.31 -15.29 -13.03
N ASP A 120 46.17 -15.22 -11.71
CA ASP A 120 46.58 -16.25 -10.77
C ASP A 120 45.38 -16.98 -10.15
N HIS A 121 45.64 -18.05 -9.42
CA HIS A 121 44.60 -18.89 -8.83
C HIS A 121 43.77 -18.13 -7.76
N GLU A 122 44.42 -17.31 -6.96
CA GLU A 122 43.78 -16.55 -5.90
C GLU A 122 42.84 -15.48 -6.48
N LEU A 123 43.30 -14.71 -7.44
CA LEU A 123 42.50 -13.69 -8.12
C LEU A 123 41.24 -14.32 -8.77
N VAL A 124 41.44 -15.39 -9.55
CA VAL A 124 40.33 -16.06 -10.26
C VAL A 124 39.34 -16.61 -9.26
N TYR A 125 39.80 -17.25 -8.15
CA TYR A 125 38.97 -17.77 -7.12
C TYR A 125 38.17 -16.65 -6.42
N ASN A 126 38.81 -15.54 -6.06
CA ASN A 126 38.20 -14.40 -5.39
C ASN A 126 37.18 -13.70 -6.29
N VAL A 127 37.46 -13.54 -7.59
CA VAL A 127 36.50 -12.99 -8.57
C VAL A 127 35.27 -13.90 -8.70
N LEU A 128 35.44 -15.22 -8.76
CA LEU A 128 34.31 -16.16 -8.76
C LEU A 128 33.51 -16.05 -7.49
N HIS A 129 34.18 -15.94 -6.33
CA HIS A 129 33.53 -15.80 -5.03
C HIS A 129 32.71 -14.50 -4.91
N GLY A 130 33.24 -13.39 -5.39
CA GLY A 130 32.61 -12.06 -5.33
C GLY A 130 31.60 -11.78 -6.44
N ALA A 131 31.45 -12.68 -7.42
CA ALA A 131 30.55 -12.49 -8.53
C ALA A 131 29.07 -12.34 -8.08
N LYS A 132 28.42 -11.25 -8.46
CA LYS A 132 27.05 -10.91 -8.05
C LYS A 132 26.00 -11.93 -8.52
N THR A 133 26.21 -12.52 -9.69
CA THR A 133 25.31 -13.51 -10.28
C THR A 133 26.06 -14.73 -10.77
N SER A 134 25.41 -15.89 -10.78
CA SER A 134 25.97 -17.13 -11.33
C SER A 134 26.27 -17.05 -12.83
N GLU A 135 25.60 -16.16 -13.55
CA GLU A 135 25.86 -15.90 -14.97
C GLU A 135 27.20 -15.20 -15.18
N HIS A 136 27.45 -14.16 -14.41
CA HIS A 136 28.75 -13.45 -14.46
C HIS A 136 29.89 -14.38 -14.09
N ALA A 137 29.72 -15.19 -13.04
CA ALA A 137 30.71 -16.18 -12.65
C ALA A 137 31.01 -17.19 -13.80
N LEU A 138 29.95 -17.71 -14.43
CA LEU A 138 30.12 -18.68 -15.54
C LEU A 138 30.73 -18.04 -16.80
N GLN A 139 30.34 -16.82 -17.14
CA GLN A 139 30.87 -16.06 -18.25
C GLN A 139 32.36 -15.75 -18.04
N PHE A 140 32.71 -15.31 -16.84
CA PHE A 140 34.11 -15.05 -16.47
C PHE A 140 34.95 -16.33 -16.52
N PHE A 141 34.47 -17.41 -15.86
CA PHE A 141 35.14 -18.71 -15.88
C PHE A 141 35.46 -19.19 -17.29
N ARG A 142 34.48 -19.23 -18.19
CA ARG A 142 34.64 -19.67 -19.57
C ARG A 142 35.47 -18.72 -20.40
N TRP A 143 35.46 -17.43 -20.14
CA TRP A 143 36.24 -16.46 -20.88
C TRP A 143 37.74 -16.57 -20.58
N VAL A 144 38.07 -16.65 -19.28
CA VAL A 144 39.49 -16.79 -18.87
C VAL A 144 40.12 -18.05 -19.48
N GLU A 145 39.37 -19.15 -19.47
CA GLU A 145 39.77 -20.42 -20.06
C GLU A 145 39.95 -20.31 -21.58
N ARG A 146 38.92 -19.84 -22.32
CA ARG A 146 38.94 -19.73 -23.79
C ARG A 146 40.01 -18.76 -24.32
N SER A 147 40.36 -17.78 -23.54
CA SER A 147 41.34 -16.78 -23.89
C SER A 147 42.76 -17.22 -23.58
N SER A 148 42.94 -18.44 -23.09
CA SER A 148 44.26 -19.01 -22.67
C SER A 148 44.97 -18.09 -21.66
N LEU A 149 44.21 -17.34 -20.85
CA LEU A 149 44.79 -16.44 -19.87
C LEU A 149 45.11 -17.15 -18.56
N PHE A 150 44.48 -18.29 -18.34
CA PHE A 150 44.60 -19.04 -17.08
C PHE A 150 44.05 -20.46 -17.27
N GLU A 151 44.76 -21.44 -16.72
CA GLU A 151 44.30 -22.81 -16.62
C GLU A 151 43.66 -23.06 -15.27
N HIS A 152 42.36 -23.42 -15.30
CA HIS A 152 41.61 -23.67 -14.08
C HIS A 152 42.12 -24.90 -13.35
N ASN A 153 42.35 -24.74 -12.05
CA ASN A 153 42.70 -25.83 -11.16
C ASN A 153 41.43 -26.45 -10.52
N ARG A 154 41.63 -27.45 -9.67
CA ARG A 154 40.54 -28.14 -8.95
C ARG A 154 39.72 -27.18 -8.07
N GLU A 155 40.31 -26.22 -7.39
CA GLU A 155 39.63 -25.28 -6.49
C GLU A 155 38.70 -24.35 -7.25
N THR A 156 39.13 -23.82 -8.39
CA THR A 156 38.31 -22.96 -9.25
C THR A 156 37.12 -23.74 -9.86
N HIS A 157 37.33 -25.03 -10.22
CA HIS A 157 36.24 -25.92 -10.64
C HIS A 157 35.26 -26.20 -9.50
N HIS A 158 35.75 -26.49 -8.30
CA HIS A 158 34.90 -26.67 -7.14
C HIS A 158 34.06 -25.42 -6.88
N LYS A 159 34.68 -24.23 -6.93
CA LYS A 159 34.02 -22.97 -6.69
C LYS A 159 32.90 -22.65 -7.70
N ILE A 160 33.16 -22.84 -8.98
CA ILE A 160 32.14 -22.59 -10.01
C ILE A 160 30.98 -23.60 -9.93
N ILE A 161 31.27 -24.88 -9.65
CA ILE A 161 30.24 -25.89 -9.45
C ILE A 161 29.37 -25.56 -8.22
N GLU A 162 29.98 -25.09 -7.14
CA GLU A 162 29.27 -24.61 -5.94
C GLU A 162 28.31 -23.44 -6.28
N ILE A 163 28.79 -22.43 -7.00
CA ILE A 163 28.00 -21.26 -7.40
C ILE A 163 26.83 -21.66 -8.30
N LEU A 164 27.08 -22.49 -9.29
CA LEU A 164 26.06 -22.98 -10.21
C LEU A 164 25.05 -23.89 -9.53
N GLY A 165 25.50 -24.72 -8.59
CA GLY A 165 24.65 -25.60 -7.77
C GLY A 165 23.70 -24.79 -6.89
N ARG A 166 24.19 -23.74 -6.20
CA ARG A 166 23.37 -22.81 -5.41
C ARG A 166 22.33 -22.07 -6.27
N ALA A 167 22.71 -21.71 -7.49
CA ALA A 167 21.84 -21.01 -8.44
C ALA A 167 20.90 -21.95 -9.22
N SER A 168 20.90 -23.26 -8.91
CA SER A 168 20.11 -24.29 -9.59
C SER A 168 20.40 -24.42 -11.11
N LYS A 169 21.57 -23.95 -11.57
CA LYS A 169 22.06 -24.12 -12.96
C LYS A 169 22.78 -25.46 -13.15
N LEU A 170 22.09 -26.53 -12.76
CA LEU A 170 22.67 -27.86 -12.59
C LEU A 170 23.26 -28.48 -13.85
N ASN A 171 22.67 -28.21 -15.03
CA ASN A 171 23.19 -28.71 -16.30
C ASN A 171 24.59 -28.16 -16.63
N HIS A 172 24.80 -26.85 -16.36
CA HIS A 172 26.13 -26.25 -16.56
C HIS A 172 27.15 -26.80 -15.56
N ALA A 173 26.76 -26.95 -14.29
CA ALA A 173 27.61 -27.55 -13.28
C ALA A 173 28.00 -28.99 -13.63
N ARG A 174 27.07 -29.80 -14.13
CA ARG A 174 27.28 -31.16 -14.57
C ARG A 174 28.25 -31.22 -15.78
N CYS A 175 28.09 -30.35 -16.78
CA CYS A 175 28.99 -30.28 -17.90
C CYS A 175 30.42 -29.98 -17.44
N ILE A 176 30.61 -29.00 -16.56
CA ILE A 176 31.91 -28.63 -16.03
C ILE A 176 32.54 -29.79 -15.26
N LEU A 177 31.76 -30.49 -14.40
CA LEU A 177 32.24 -31.68 -13.67
C LEU A 177 32.75 -32.77 -14.64
N LEU A 178 31.96 -33.09 -15.66
CA LEU A 178 32.28 -34.16 -16.60
C LEU A 178 33.41 -33.81 -17.59
N ASP A 179 33.70 -32.53 -17.76
CA ASP A 179 34.79 -32.07 -18.62
C ASP A 179 36.18 -32.03 -17.90
N MET A 180 36.21 -32.13 -16.56
CA MET A 180 37.45 -32.08 -15.77
C MET A 180 38.49 -33.11 -16.19
N PRO A 181 38.19 -34.42 -16.44
CA PRO A 181 39.18 -35.38 -16.84
C PRO A 181 39.81 -35.12 -18.22
N LYS A 182 39.04 -34.50 -19.13
CA LYS A 182 39.56 -34.08 -20.44
C LYS A 182 40.64 -33.03 -20.32
N LYS A 183 40.72 -32.35 -19.19
CA LYS A 183 41.70 -31.33 -18.83
C LYS A 183 42.79 -31.84 -17.91
N GLY A 184 42.88 -33.16 -17.70
CA GLY A 184 43.84 -33.75 -16.80
C GLY A 184 43.58 -33.55 -15.32
N LEU A 185 42.38 -33.14 -14.96
CA LEU A 185 41.97 -32.96 -13.55
C LEU A 185 41.22 -34.17 -13.05
N GLU A 186 41.70 -34.78 -11.99
CA GLU A 186 41.04 -35.92 -11.36
C GLU A 186 39.79 -35.49 -10.59
N TRP A 187 38.78 -36.37 -10.56
CA TRP A 187 37.60 -36.20 -9.76
C TRP A 187 37.89 -36.46 -8.31
N ASP A 188 37.28 -35.65 -7.45
CA ASP A 188 37.26 -35.82 -6.01
C ASP A 188 35.82 -36.18 -5.56
N GLU A 189 35.70 -37.01 -4.54
CA GLU A 189 34.42 -37.33 -3.90
C GLU A 189 33.63 -36.05 -3.54
N ASP A 190 34.32 -34.98 -3.07
CA ASP A 190 33.70 -33.74 -2.64
C ASP A 190 32.92 -33.02 -3.75
N LEU A 191 33.40 -33.05 -4.97
CA LEU A 191 32.70 -32.50 -6.14
C LEU A 191 31.43 -33.27 -6.47
N TRP A 192 31.44 -34.58 -6.35
CA TRP A 192 30.28 -35.41 -6.57
C TRP A 192 29.24 -35.22 -5.45
N VAL A 193 29.68 -35.20 -4.20
CA VAL A 193 28.85 -34.91 -3.03
C VAL A 193 28.16 -33.56 -3.16
N LEU A 194 28.91 -32.54 -3.58
CA LEU A 194 28.38 -31.20 -3.85
C LEU A 194 27.30 -31.21 -4.94
N MET A 195 27.52 -31.95 -6.01
CA MET A 195 26.54 -32.08 -7.09
C MET A 195 25.29 -32.86 -6.65
N ILE A 196 25.47 -33.97 -5.93
CA ILE A 196 24.36 -34.78 -5.36
C ILE A 196 23.49 -33.92 -4.44
N ASP A 197 24.11 -33.13 -3.55
CA ASP A 197 23.39 -32.22 -2.65
C ASP A 197 22.67 -31.09 -3.42
N SER A 198 23.31 -30.53 -4.46
CA SER A 198 22.74 -29.47 -5.29
C SER A 198 21.49 -29.93 -6.05
N TYR A 199 21.53 -31.11 -6.67
CA TYR A 199 20.36 -31.75 -7.29
C TYR A 199 19.28 -32.06 -6.25
N GLY A 200 19.68 -32.53 -5.07
CA GLY A 200 18.77 -32.79 -3.93
C GLY A 200 18.06 -31.55 -3.42
N LYS A 201 18.78 -30.44 -3.27
CA LYS A 201 18.22 -29.13 -2.89
C LYS A 201 17.24 -28.62 -3.94
N SER A 202 17.52 -28.83 -5.21
CA SER A 202 16.62 -28.46 -6.33
C SER A 202 15.45 -29.45 -6.51
N GLY A 203 15.41 -30.52 -5.71
CA GLY A 203 14.29 -31.47 -5.69
C GLY A 203 14.39 -32.61 -6.70
N ILE A 204 15.46 -32.71 -7.46
CA ILE A 204 15.65 -33.70 -8.54
C ILE A 204 16.39 -34.92 -8.00
N VAL A 205 15.73 -35.68 -7.10
CA VAL A 205 16.33 -36.83 -6.41
C VAL A 205 16.84 -37.92 -7.36
N GLN A 206 16.14 -38.15 -8.49
CA GLN A 206 16.54 -39.18 -9.45
C GLN A 206 17.92 -38.91 -10.05
N GLU A 207 18.23 -37.66 -10.37
CA GLU A 207 19.55 -37.29 -10.89
C GLU A 207 20.63 -37.38 -9.80
N SER A 208 20.31 -37.03 -8.55
CA SER A 208 21.22 -37.26 -7.41
C SER A 208 21.59 -38.73 -7.28
N VAL A 209 20.60 -39.65 -7.41
CA VAL A 209 20.82 -41.08 -7.37
C VAL A 209 21.65 -41.57 -8.55
N LYS A 210 21.37 -41.08 -9.76
CA LYS A 210 22.15 -41.42 -10.95
C LYS A 210 23.60 -40.98 -10.82
N LEU A 211 23.82 -39.75 -10.29
CA LEU A 211 25.19 -39.28 -10.05
C LEU A 211 25.91 -40.15 -9.03
N PHE A 212 25.24 -40.54 -7.96
CA PHE A 212 25.80 -41.45 -6.97
C PHE A 212 26.17 -42.83 -7.57
N GLN A 213 25.32 -43.39 -8.46
CA GLN A 213 25.65 -44.62 -9.19
C GLN A 213 26.82 -44.39 -10.15
N LYS A 214 26.87 -43.24 -10.83
CA LYS A 214 27.90 -42.91 -11.78
C LYS A 214 29.30 -42.78 -11.17
N MET A 215 29.37 -42.41 -9.87
CA MET A 215 30.67 -42.42 -9.14
C MET A 215 31.34 -43.81 -9.22
N GLU A 216 30.57 -44.88 -9.04
CA GLU A 216 31.04 -46.28 -9.10
C GLU A 216 31.53 -46.61 -10.52
N GLU A 217 30.73 -46.25 -11.55
CA GLU A 217 31.05 -46.48 -12.95
C GLU A 217 32.36 -45.81 -13.41
N LEU A 218 32.66 -44.66 -12.77
CA LEU A 218 33.83 -43.82 -13.10
C LEU A 218 35.01 -44.05 -12.14
N GLY A 219 34.93 -45.04 -11.24
CA GLY A 219 36.01 -45.37 -10.33
C GLY A 219 36.24 -44.37 -9.18
N VAL A 220 35.25 -43.52 -8.89
CA VAL A 220 35.33 -42.61 -7.76
C VAL A 220 34.90 -43.35 -6.51
N GLU A 221 35.78 -43.48 -5.54
CA GLU A 221 35.48 -44.15 -4.25
C GLU A 221 34.32 -43.42 -3.52
N ARG A 222 33.41 -44.22 -3.00
CA ARG A 222 32.29 -43.72 -2.20
C ARG A 222 32.58 -43.97 -0.73
N SER A 223 32.74 -42.89 0.02
CA SER A 223 32.85 -42.96 1.47
C SER A 223 31.49 -42.75 2.15
N ILE A 224 31.51 -42.79 3.46
CA ILE A 224 30.34 -42.51 4.29
C ILE A 224 29.73 -41.14 4.00
N LYS A 225 30.54 -40.16 3.54
CA LYS A 225 30.12 -38.80 3.20
C LYS A 225 29.17 -38.78 2.00
N SER A 226 29.46 -39.57 0.96
CA SER A 226 28.60 -39.75 -0.21
C SER A 226 27.26 -40.37 0.17
N TYR A 227 27.30 -41.42 1.00
CA TYR A 227 26.09 -42.09 1.48
C TYR A 227 25.23 -41.20 2.35
N ASP A 228 25.81 -40.52 3.34
CA ASP A 228 25.09 -39.57 4.20
C ASP A 228 24.41 -38.45 3.43
N THR A 229 25.09 -37.93 2.39
CA THR A 229 24.51 -36.93 1.50
C THR A 229 23.35 -37.48 0.69
N LEU A 230 23.51 -38.70 0.16
CA LEU A 230 22.45 -39.40 -0.55
C LEU A 230 21.23 -39.65 0.34
N PHE A 231 21.45 -40.11 1.60
CA PHE A 231 20.39 -40.29 2.56
C PHE A 231 19.64 -39.02 2.87
N LYS A 232 20.34 -37.89 3.11
CA LYS A 232 19.75 -36.56 3.30
C LYS A 232 18.83 -36.18 2.14
N VAL A 233 19.27 -36.39 0.91
CA VAL A 233 18.53 -36.07 -0.31
C VAL A 233 17.28 -36.95 -0.47
N ILE A 234 17.42 -38.26 -0.34
CA ILE A 234 16.34 -39.24 -0.53
C ILE A 234 15.26 -39.08 0.56
N LEU A 235 15.69 -38.97 1.82
CA LEU A 235 14.78 -38.88 2.97
C LEU A 235 14.03 -37.57 3.05
N ARG A 236 14.65 -36.46 2.62
CA ARG A 236 14.00 -35.16 2.53
C ARG A 236 12.75 -35.16 1.62
N ARG A 237 12.69 -36.10 0.68
CA ARG A 237 11.55 -36.31 -0.25
C ARG A 237 10.68 -37.50 0.14
N GLY A 238 10.82 -38.05 1.34
CA GLY A 238 10.01 -39.14 1.87
C GLY A 238 10.24 -40.49 1.19
N ARG A 239 11.32 -40.69 0.43
CA ARG A 239 11.62 -41.94 -0.26
C ARG A 239 12.34 -42.93 0.67
N TYR A 240 11.77 -43.19 1.84
CA TYR A 240 12.37 -43.98 2.91
C TYR A 240 12.76 -45.40 2.51
N MET A 241 11.99 -46.07 1.65
CA MET A 241 12.33 -47.41 1.15
C MET A 241 13.62 -47.44 0.36
N MET A 242 13.84 -46.38 -0.44
CA MET A 242 15.09 -46.25 -1.18
C MET A 242 16.28 -45.99 -0.24
N ALA A 243 16.11 -45.12 0.77
CA ALA A 243 17.14 -44.89 1.79
C ALA A 243 17.53 -46.19 2.51
N LYS A 244 16.55 -47.04 2.89
CA LYS A 244 16.80 -48.36 3.50
C LYS A 244 17.58 -49.29 2.55
N ARG A 245 17.26 -49.27 1.25
CA ARG A 245 17.99 -50.09 0.28
C ARG A 245 19.46 -49.65 0.17
N TYR A 246 19.71 -48.35 0.09
CA TYR A 246 21.10 -47.83 0.04
C TYR A 246 21.83 -48.02 1.35
N PHE A 247 21.15 -47.99 2.52
CA PHE A 247 21.76 -48.30 3.80
C PHE A 247 22.25 -49.74 3.83
N ASN A 248 21.42 -50.70 3.37
CA ASN A 248 21.83 -52.09 3.26
C ASN A 248 22.99 -52.27 2.23
N LYS A 249 22.97 -51.52 1.12
CA LYS A 249 24.09 -51.50 0.14
C LYS A 249 25.38 -51.02 0.77
N MET A 250 25.33 -49.92 1.57
CA MET A 250 26.47 -49.40 2.31
C MET A 250 27.11 -50.46 3.23
N LEU A 251 26.26 -51.19 3.96
CA LEU A 251 26.75 -52.28 4.82
C LEU A 251 27.36 -53.43 4.03
N SER A 252 26.77 -53.79 2.84
CA SER A 252 27.32 -54.85 1.98
C SER A 252 28.65 -54.48 1.33
N GLU A 253 28.92 -53.18 1.17
CA GLU A 253 30.21 -52.63 0.71
C GLU A 253 31.25 -52.50 1.84
N GLY A 254 30.92 -52.91 3.06
CA GLY A 254 31.80 -52.88 4.21
C GLY A 254 31.96 -51.48 4.81
N ILE A 255 31.12 -50.53 4.43
CA ILE A 255 31.16 -49.15 4.98
C ILE A 255 30.32 -49.12 6.24
N GLU A 256 30.95 -48.90 7.38
CA GLU A 256 30.27 -48.86 8.67
C GLU A 256 29.53 -47.53 8.88
N PRO A 257 28.27 -47.57 9.34
CA PRO A 257 27.49 -46.38 9.64
C PRO A 257 28.02 -45.65 10.87
N THR A 258 28.09 -44.34 10.82
CA THR A 258 28.45 -43.54 11.97
C THR A 258 27.20 -43.10 12.74
N ARG A 259 27.43 -42.49 13.93
CA ARG A 259 26.37 -41.78 14.68
C ARG A 259 25.60 -40.78 13.83
N HIS A 260 26.32 -40.07 12.96
CA HIS A 260 25.72 -39.09 12.04
C HIS A 260 24.79 -39.76 11.03
N THR A 261 25.21 -40.89 10.46
CA THR A 261 24.38 -41.71 9.54
C THR A 261 23.07 -42.13 10.22
N PHE A 262 23.14 -42.67 11.45
CA PHE A 262 21.95 -43.05 12.21
C PHE A 262 21.03 -41.87 12.47
N ASN A 263 21.57 -40.72 12.89
CA ASN A 263 20.79 -39.50 13.13
C ASN A 263 20.05 -39.02 11.85
N ILE A 264 20.68 -39.12 10.67
CA ILE A 264 20.05 -38.81 9.38
C ILE A 264 18.90 -39.78 9.10
N MET A 265 19.13 -41.08 9.28
CA MET A 265 18.13 -42.13 9.03
C MET A 265 16.94 -41.97 9.98
N ILE A 266 17.16 -41.86 11.28
CA ILE A 266 16.12 -41.68 12.30
C ILE A 266 15.27 -40.44 11.95
N TRP A 267 15.94 -39.28 11.70
CA TRP A 267 15.24 -38.04 11.32
C TRP A 267 14.39 -38.25 10.05
N GLY A 268 14.95 -38.86 9.03
CA GLY A 268 14.24 -39.10 7.76
C GLY A 268 13.04 -40.02 7.89
N PHE A 269 13.10 -41.04 8.76
CA PHE A 269 11.95 -41.88 9.05
C PHE A 269 10.85 -41.14 9.80
N PHE A 270 11.19 -40.29 10.76
CA PHE A 270 10.23 -39.41 11.42
C PHE A 270 9.59 -38.44 10.43
N LEU A 271 10.37 -37.86 9.50
CA LEU A 271 9.83 -37.02 8.43
C LEU A 271 8.80 -37.72 7.56
N SER A 272 9.00 -39.02 7.37
CA SER A 272 8.12 -39.89 6.57
C SER A 272 6.98 -40.52 7.40
N GLY A 273 6.83 -40.17 8.67
CA GLY A 273 5.81 -40.73 9.58
C GLY A 273 6.05 -42.20 9.97
N LYS A 274 7.26 -42.72 9.73
CA LYS A 274 7.61 -44.13 10.03
C LYS A 274 8.30 -44.28 11.39
N VAL A 275 7.54 -43.97 12.45
CA VAL A 275 8.03 -43.91 13.83
C VAL A 275 8.68 -45.22 14.29
N GLU A 276 8.01 -46.35 14.05
CA GLU A 276 8.53 -47.67 14.44
C GLU A 276 9.88 -48.00 13.77
N THR A 277 10.04 -47.58 12.52
CA THR A 277 11.31 -47.76 11.82
C THR A 277 12.39 -46.87 12.41
N ALA A 278 12.05 -45.64 12.77
CA ALA A 278 12.99 -44.74 13.46
C ALA A 278 13.47 -45.35 14.79
N ASN A 279 12.54 -45.94 15.56
CA ASN A 279 12.90 -46.61 16.82
C ASN A 279 13.79 -47.83 16.58
N ARG A 280 13.52 -48.62 15.56
CA ARG A 280 14.40 -49.78 15.21
C ARG A 280 15.80 -49.32 14.86
N PHE A 281 15.96 -48.19 14.14
CA PHE A 281 17.28 -47.64 13.85
C PHE A 281 17.97 -47.08 15.10
N PHE A 282 17.23 -46.51 16.05
CA PHE A 282 17.77 -46.11 17.33
C PHE A 282 18.26 -47.30 18.17
N GLU A 283 17.52 -48.40 18.20
CA GLU A 283 17.95 -49.64 18.87
C GLU A 283 19.10 -50.34 18.10
N ASP A 284 19.09 -50.39 16.75
CA ASP A 284 20.20 -50.93 15.96
C ASP A 284 21.52 -50.15 16.22
N MET A 285 21.43 -48.81 16.39
CA MET A 285 22.55 -48.00 16.79
C MET A 285 23.14 -48.44 18.12
N LYS A 286 22.29 -48.69 19.13
CA LYS A 286 22.76 -49.16 20.47
C LYS A 286 23.33 -50.56 20.36
N ASN A 287 22.71 -51.46 19.61
CA ASN A 287 23.18 -52.84 19.43
C ASN A 287 24.54 -52.94 18.72
N ARG A 288 24.89 -51.90 17.93
CA ARG A 288 26.22 -51.74 17.30
C ARG A 288 27.20 -50.99 18.16
N GLU A 289 26.91 -50.83 19.46
CA GLU A 289 27.74 -50.14 20.43
C GLU A 289 28.03 -48.66 20.06
N ILE A 290 27.25 -48.08 19.14
CA ILE A 290 27.33 -46.65 18.80
C ILE A 290 26.50 -45.87 19.83
N MET A 291 27.16 -45.27 20.79
CA MET A 291 26.46 -44.56 21.87
C MET A 291 25.70 -43.33 21.38
N PRO A 292 24.38 -43.24 21.70
CA PRO A 292 23.58 -42.04 21.43
C PRO A 292 24.15 -40.79 22.15
N ASP A 293 24.19 -39.67 21.48
CA ASP A 293 24.60 -38.38 22.00
C ASP A 293 23.43 -37.38 22.10
N VAL A 294 23.73 -36.14 22.56
CA VAL A 294 22.75 -35.04 22.65
C VAL A 294 21.99 -34.84 21.32
N VAL A 295 22.66 -34.99 20.17
CA VAL A 295 22.05 -34.80 18.85
C VAL A 295 21.08 -35.95 18.55
N THR A 296 21.44 -37.18 18.92
CA THR A 296 20.59 -38.37 18.76
C THR A 296 19.28 -38.20 19.56
N TYR A 297 19.41 -37.89 20.87
CA TYR A 297 18.23 -37.67 21.71
C TYR A 297 17.37 -36.49 21.22
N ASN A 298 17.99 -35.39 20.82
CA ASN A 298 17.26 -34.25 20.23
C ASN A 298 16.52 -34.65 18.94
N THR A 299 17.09 -35.55 18.14
CA THR A 299 16.46 -36.08 16.93
C THR A 299 15.26 -36.94 17.27
N MET A 300 15.35 -37.82 18.29
CA MET A 300 14.25 -38.61 18.78
C MET A 300 13.11 -37.76 19.35
N ILE A 301 13.45 -36.85 20.27
CA ILE A 301 12.51 -35.91 20.90
C ILE A 301 11.78 -35.08 19.84
N ASN A 302 12.50 -34.43 18.91
CA ASN A 302 11.91 -33.64 17.84
C ASN A 302 11.04 -34.48 16.89
N GLY A 303 11.48 -35.71 16.61
CA GLY A 303 10.71 -36.66 15.79
C GLY A 303 9.35 -37.00 16.42
N TYR A 304 9.33 -37.30 17.72
CA TYR A 304 8.10 -37.60 18.45
C TYR A 304 7.16 -36.41 18.58
N TYR A 305 7.68 -35.21 18.86
CA TYR A 305 6.86 -33.98 18.85
C TYR A 305 6.23 -33.72 17.50
N ARG A 306 6.96 -33.98 16.43
CA ARG A 306 6.46 -33.80 15.07
C ARG A 306 5.25 -34.69 14.74
N VAL A 307 5.21 -35.88 15.32
CA VAL A 307 4.07 -36.82 15.22
C VAL A 307 3.06 -36.67 16.36
N LYS A 308 3.21 -35.61 17.18
CA LYS A 308 2.33 -35.28 18.32
C LYS A 308 2.26 -36.36 19.42
N LYS A 309 3.31 -37.17 19.57
CA LYS A 309 3.45 -38.18 20.64
C LYS A 309 4.34 -37.63 21.76
N ILE A 310 3.76 -36.78 22.61
CA ILE A 310 4.52 -36.01 23.59
C ILE A 310 5.09 -36.90 24.69
N GLU A 311 4.29 -37.80 25.19
CA GLU A 311 4.66 -38.70 26.26
C GLU A 311 5.90 -39.55 25.92
N GLU A 312 6.01 -39.95 24.66
CA GLU A 312 7.19 -40.67 24.20
C GLU A 312 8.41 -39.74 24.09
N ALA A 313 8.22 -38.51 23.66
CA ALA A 313 9.31 -37.52 23.66
C ALA A 313 9.84 -37.24 25.08
N GLU A 314 8.95 -37.16 26.06
CA GLU A 314 9.30 -37.00 27.48
C GLU A 314 10.11 -38.20 28.02
N LYS A 315 9.73 -39.42 27.63
CA LYS A 315 10.52 -40.61 28.01
C LYS A 315 11.97 -40.55 27.53
N TYR A 316 12.19 -40.08 26.28
CA TYR A 316 13.55 -39.93 25.76
C TYR A 316 14.31 -38.81 26.46
N PHE A 317 13.64 -37.74 26.91
CA PHE A 317 14.26 -36.69 27.71
C PHE A 317 14.67 -37.19 29.10
N VAL A 318 13.83 -37.99 29.74
CA VAL A 318 14.15 -38.63 31.01
C VAL A 318 15.29 -39.65 30.84
N GLU A 319 15.27 -40.47 29.79
CA GLU A 319 16.33 -41.44 29.46
C GLU A 319 17.66 -40.71 29.25
N MET A 320 17.66 -39.58 28.52
CA MET A 320 18.85 -38.74 28.32
C MET A 320 19.48 -38.31 29.64
N LYS A 321 18.66 -37.79 30.57
CA LYS A 321 19.11 -37.40 31.90
C LYS A 321 19.61 -38.59 32.72
N GLY A 322 18.90 -39.72 32.69
CA GLY A 322 19.28 -40.94 33.40
C GLY A 322 20.61 -41.55 32.92
N ARG A 323 21.01 -41.23 31.68
CA ARG A 323 22.32 -41.62 31.12
C ARG A 323 23.42 -40.60 31.34
N ASN A 324 23.21 -39.59 32.18
CA ASN A 324 24.12 -38.48 32.42
C ASN A 324 24.51 -37.69 31.15
N ILE A 325 23.62 -37.65 30.17
CA ILE A 325 23.79 -36.79 28.97
C ILE A 325 23.11 -35.46 29.28
N GLU A 326 23.91 -34.41 29.44
CA GLU A 326 23.37 -33.08 29.79
C GLU A 326 22.54 -32.48 28.67
N PRO A 327 21.27 -32.05 28.96
CA PRO A 327 20.44 -31.37 27.99
C PRO A 327 21.04 -30.01 27.59
N SER A 328 21.05 -29.72 26.32
CA SER A 328 21.55 -28.46 25.75
C SER A 328 20.45 -27.42 25.56
N VAL A 329 20.81 -26.18 25.24
CA VAL A 329 19.85 -25.14 24.80
C VAL A 329 18.95 -25.64 23.69
N VAL A 330 19.48 -26.46 22.77
CA VAL A 330 18.72 -27.05 21.66
C VAL A 330 17.71 -28.06 22.18
N THR A 331 18.05 -28.87 23.16
CA THR A 331 17.16 -29.85 23.80
C THR A 331 15.94 -29.15 24.40
N TYR A 332 16.18 -28.19 25.30
CA TYR A 332 15.10 -27.42 25.92
C TYR A 332 14.26 -26.65 24.89
N THR A 333 14.88 -26.00 23.92
CA THR A 333 14.14 -25.29 22.86
C THR A 333 13.27 -26.22 22.03
N THR A 334 13.74 -27.46 21.78
CA THR A 334 12.97 -28.49 21.07
C THR A 334 11.76 -28.96 21.88
N LEU A 335 11.93 -29.18 23.17
CA LEU A 335 10.87 -29.52 24.10
C LEU A 335 9.83 -28.39 24.21
N ILE A 336 10.28 -27.15 24.43
CA ILE A 336 9.42 -25.96 24.49
C ILE A 336 8.60 -25.84 23.19
N LYS A 337 9.25 -26.02 22.02
CA LYS A 337 8.56 -26.00 20.73
C LYS A 337 7.50 -27.10 20.61
N GLY A 338 7.80 -28.26 21.13
CA GLY A 338 6.89 -29.39 21.18
C GLY A 338 5.64 -29.05 22.00
N TYR A 339 5.81 -28.62 23.23
CA TYR A 339 4.71 -28.24 24.12
C TYR A 339 3.86 -27.09 23.55
N VAL A 340 4.50 -26.06 23.01
CA VAL A 340 3.79 -24.96 22.34
C VAL A 340 2.96 -25.47 21.14
N SER A 341 3.45 -26.45 20.39
CA SER A 341 2.74 -27.01 19.23
C SER A 341 1.46 -27.80 19.57
N VAL A 342 1.31 -28.20 20.83
CA VAL A 342 0.15 -28.92 21.37
C VAL A 342 -0.60 -28.11 22.42
N GLU A 343 -0.35 -26.80 22.45
CA GLU A 343 -1.02 -25.82 23.32
C GLU A 343 -0.80 -26.02 24.83
N ARG A 344 0.17 -26.88 25.22
CA ARG A 344 0.59 -27.08 26.63
C ARG A 344 1.62 -26.01 27.05
N VAL A 345 1.21 -24.75 27.04
CA VAL A 345 2.13 -23.61 27.22
C VAL A 345 2.65 -23.51 28.67
N ASP A 346 1.91 -24.00 29.66
CA ASP A 346 2.34 -24.04 31.07
C ASP A 346 3.55 -24.95 31.26
N ASP A 347 3.56 -26.10 30.60
CA ASP A 347 4.68 -27.01 30.64
C ASP A 347 5.90 -26.41 29.92
N ALA A 348 5.67 -25.66 28.83
CA ALA A 348 6.73 -24.92 28.18
C ALA A 348 7.36 -23.83 29.09
N LEU A 349 6.54 -23.11 29.88
CA LEU A 349 7.04 -22.15 30.88
C LEU A 349 7.86 -22.82 31.98
N ARG A 350 7.36 -23.96 32.51
CA ARG A 350 8.11 -24.75 33.51
C ARG A 350 9.47 -25.19 32.98
N LEU A 351 9.55 -25.62 31.72
CA LEU A 351 10.83 -25.98 31.10
C LEU A 351 11.79 -24.78 30.96
N VAL A 352 11.28 -23.58 30.70
CA VAL A 352 12.11 -22.38 30.68
C VAL A 352 12.70 -22.08 32.06
N GLU A 353 11.92 -22.23 33.11
CA GLU A 353 12.41 -22.05 34.49
C GLU A 353 13.37 -23.18 34.88
N GLU A 354 13.09 -24.44 34.53
CA GLU A 354 14.02 -25.57 34.71
C GLU A 354 15.35 -25.31 33.99
N MET A 355 15.32 -24.87 32.73
CA MET A 355 16.49 -24.52 31.94
C MET A 355 17.35 -23.45 32.64
N LYS A 356 16.69 -22.42 33.20
CA LYS A 356 17.37 -21.36 33.96
C LYS A 356 17.98 -21.91 35.26
N GLY A 357 17.26 -22.80 35.95
CA GLY A 357 17.71 -23.45 37.16
C GLY A 357 19.00 -24.26 36.96
N PHE A 358 19.18 -24.87 35.78
CA PHE A 358 20.44 -25.55 35.39
C PHE A 358 21.51 -24.58 34.85
N GLY A 359 21.31 -23.27 34.94
CA GLY A 359 22.27 -22.27 34.43
C GLY A 359 22.32 -22.13 32.90
N ILE A 360 21.40 -22.80 32.16
CA ILE A 360 21.32 -22.76 30.71
C ILE A 360 20.50 -21.53 30.31
N LYS A 361 21.13 -20.56 29.65
CA LYS A 361 20.49 -19.29 29.28
C LYS A 361 19.60 -19.48 28.06
N PRO A 362 18.30 -19.12 28.13
CA PRO A 362 17.43 -19.06 26.95
C PRO A 362 17.99 -18.12 25.88
N ASN A 363 17.94 -18.55 24.63
CA ASN A 363 18.41 -17.77 23.48
C ASN A 363 17.25 -17.15 22.68
N ALA A 364 17.57 -16.38 21.62
CA ALA A 364 16.59 -15.76 20.75
C ALA A 364 15.58 -16.76 20.17
N ILE A 365 16.01 -17.98 19.85
CA ILE A 365 15.14 -19.04 19.30
C ILE A 365 14.16 -19.53 20.35
N THR A 366 14.62 -19.72 21.60
CA THR A 366 13.77 -20.14 22.74
C THR A 366 12.62 -19.14 22.94
N TYR A 367 12.93 -17.85 23.03
CA TYR A 367 11.94 -16.81 23.22
C TYR A 367 11.01 -16.64 22.01
N SER A 368 11.58 -16.70 20.77
CA SER A 368 10.79 -16.64 19.54
C SER A 368 9.85 -17.84 19.36
N THR A 369 10.11 -18.94 20.04
CA THR A 369 9.23 -20.11 20.07
C THR A 369 8.15 -19.97 21.13
N LEU A 370 8.48 -19.49 22.31
CA LEU A 370 7.58 -19.38 23.46
C LEU A 370 6.54 -18.27 23.29
N LEU A 371 6.96 -17.07 22.84
CA LEU A 371 6.06 -15.90 22.74
C LEU A 371 4.83 -16.12 21.85
N PRO A 372 4.93 -16.70 20.64
CA PRO A 372 3.74 -17.03 19.84
C PRO A 372 2.79 -17.99 20.55
N GLY A 373 3.33 -18.97 21.29
CA GLY A 373 2.53 -19.88 22.08
C GLY A 373 1.74 -19.19 23.17
N LEU A 374 2.38 -18.30 23.90
CA LEU A 374 1.74 -17.46 24.94
C LEU A 374 0.64 -16.57 24.35
N CYS A 375 0.91 -15.95 23.19
CA CYS A 375 -0.09 -15.14 22.50
C CYS A 375 -1.30 -15.96 22.04
N ASN A 376 -1.08 -17.17 21.51
CA ASN A 376 -2.15 -18.05 21.06
C ASN A 376 -2.99 -18.60 22.23
N ALA A 377 -2.34 -18.82 23.38
CA ALA A 377 -3.01 -19.26 24.62
C ALA A 377 -3.62 -18.08 25.43
N GLU A 378 -3.62 -16.88 24.86
CA GLU A 378 -4.12 -15.64 25.49
C GLU A 378 -3.47 -15.27 26.84
N LYS A 379 -2.27 -15.82 27.12
CA LYS A 379 -1.49 -15.56 28.33
C LYS A 379 -0.65 -14.30 28.19
N MET A 380 -1.35 -13.13 28.13
CA MET A 380 -0.70 -11.86 27.81
C MET A 380 0.18 -11.30 28.94
N SER A 381 -0.09 -11.66 30.21
CA SER A 381 0.74 -11.29 31.36
C SER A 381 2.10 -11.95 31.32
N GLU A 382 2.14 -13.24 31.04
CA GLU A 382 3.35 -14.05 30.90
C GLU A 382 4.15 -13.63 29.66
N ALA A 383 3.45 -13.38 28.54
CA ALA A 383 4.09 -12.86 27.33
C ALA A 383 4.79 -11.52 27.58
N ARG A 384 4.16 -10.61 28.38
CA ARG A 384 4.76 -9.33 28.78
C ARG A 384 6.00 -9.54 29.65
N SER A 385 5.96 -10.48 30.62
CA SER A 385 7.08 -10.81 31.48
C SER A 385 8.27 -11.33 30.66
N VAL A 386 8.02 -12.26 29.75
CA VAL A 386 9.04 -12.80 28.84
C VAL A 386 9.63 -11.71 27.94
N LEU A 387 8.80 -10.82 27.40
CA LEU A 387 9.28 -9.69 26.59
C LEU A 387 10.17 -8.74 27.41
N LYS A 388 9.80 -8.47 28.67
CA LYS A 388 10.60 -7.62 29.56
C LYS A 388 11.97 -8.24 29.80
N GLU A 389 12.03 -9.55 30.05
CA GLU A 389 13.29 -10.30 30.22
C GLU A 389 14.16 -10.23 28.95
N MET A 390 13.57 -10.35 27.75
CA MET A 390 14.29 -10.20 26.48
C MET A 390 14.91 -8.81 26.32
N VAL A 391 14.16 -7.77 26.68
CA VAL A 391 14.64 -6.38 26.61
C VAL A 391 15.78 -6.14 27.59
N GLU A 392 15.67 -6.63 28.82
CA GLU A 392 16.70 -6.51 29.86
C GLU A 392 18.00 -7.21 29.46
N LYS A 393 17.90 -8.33 28.73
CA LYS A 393 19.05 -9.10 28.25
C LYS A 393 19.51 -8.70 26.84
N TYR A 394 18.89 -7.68 26.20
CA TYR A 394 19.16 -7.25 24.83
C TYR A 394 19.09 -8.39 23.79
N ILE A 395 18.16 -9.32 23.97
CA ILE A 395 17.95 -10.45 23.06
C ILE A 395 16.87 -10.08 22.04
N ALA A 396 17.26 -9.86 20.79
CA ALA A 396 16.29 -9.66 19.69
C ALA A 396 15.73 -11.01 19.23
N PRO A 397 14.42 -11.11 18.92
CA PRO A 397 13.84 -12.31 18.36
C PRO A 397 14.31 -12.55 16.92
N THR A 398 14.18 -13.79 16.46
CA THR A 398 14.56 -14.18 15.09
C THR A 398 13.55 -13.74 14.04
N ASP A 399 12.32 -13.45 14.45
CA ASP A 399 11.21 -12.99 13.59
C ASP A 399 10.47 -11.83 14.25
N ASN A 400 10.39 -10.71 13.55
CA ASN A 400 9.74 -9.49 14.02
C ASN A 400 8.20 -9.57 13.97
N SER A 401 7.62 -10.55 13.26
CA SER A 401 6.16 -10.74 13.17
C SER A 401 5.51 -10.99 14.54
N ILE A 402 6.31 -11.43 15.52
CA ILE A 402 5.89 -11.69 16.89
C ILE A 402 5.40 -10.42 17.59
N PHE A 403 6.00 -9.27 17.30
CA PHE A 403 5.61 -8.00 17.92
C PHE A 403 4.22 -7.55 17.48
N MET A 404 3.87 -7.79 16.21
CA MET A 404 2.52 -7.52 15.74
C MET A 404 1.48 -8.38 16.48
N ARG A 405 1.78 -9.66 16.71
CA ARG A 405 0.91 -10.56 17.48
C ARG A 405 0.78 -10.10 18.94
N LEU A 406 1.90 -9.70 19.56
CA LEU A 406 1.90 -9.17 20.94
C LEU A 406 1.07 -7.88 21.04
N ILE A 407 1.27 -6.93 20.13
CA ILE A 407 0.49 -5.68 20.10
C ILE A 407 -1.01 -6.00 19.95
N SER A 408 -1.36 -6.80 18.93
CA SER A 408 -2.75 -7.19 18.68
C SER A 408 -3.37 -7.97 19.84
N GLY A 409 -2.60 -8.88 20.47
CA GLY A 409 -3.05 -9.64 21.64
C GLY A 409 -3.30 -8.76 22.86
N GLN A 410 -2.38 -7.84 23.18
CA GLN A 410 -2.56 -6.89 24.28
C GLN A 410 -3.75 -5.93 24.04
N CYS A 411 -3.92 -5.48 22.79
CA CYS A 411 -5.05 -4.65 22.41
C CYS A 411 -6.40 -5.42 22.58
N LYS A 412 -6.47 -6.68 22.14
CA LYS A 412 -7.66 -7.53 22.34
C LYS A 412 -7.97 -7.76 23.82
N ALA A 413 -6.94 -7.88 24.65
CA ALA A 413 -7.09 -7.99 26.11
C ALA A 413 -7.41 -6.66 26.80
N GLY A 414 -7.61 -5.57 26.06
CA GLY A 414 -7.90 -4.24 26.61
C GLY A 414 -6.71 -3.52 27.26
N ASN A 415 -5.50 -4.08 27.16
CA ASN A 415 -4.30 -3.55 27.82
C ASN A 415 -3.49 -2.64 26.88
N LEU A 416 -4.01 -1.44 26.58
CA LEU A 416 -3.35 -0.50 25.65
C LEU A 416 -1.97 -0.05 26.13
N ASP A 417 -1.75 0.11 27.43
CA ASP A 417 -0.43 0.45 28.00
C ASP A 417 0.60 -0.63 27.71
N ALA A 418 0.22 -1.89 27.92
CA ALA A 418 1.10 -3.01 27.60
C ALA A 418 1.39 -3.12 26.10
N ALA A 419 0.42 -2.82 25.24
CA ALA A 419 0.61 -2.79 23.80
C ALA A 419 1.60 -1.68 23.36
N VAL A 420 1.52 -0.50 23.97
CA VAL A 420 2.50 0.59 23.75
C VAL A 420 3.88 0.21 24.29
N ASP A 421 3.97 -0.52 25.41
CA ASP A 421 5.25 -1.00 25.96
C ASP A 421 5.92 -2.01 25.01
N VAL A 422 5.16 -2.81 24.27
CA VAL A 422 5.70 -3.68 23.21
C VAL A 422 6.37 -2.85 22.11
N LEU A 423 5.76 -1.75 21.68
CA LEU A 423 6.37 -0.84 20.69
C LEU A 423 7.66 -0.20 21.24
N LYS A 424 7.66 0.21 22.52
CA LYS A 424 8.87 0.73 23.19
C LYS A 424 9.97 -0.34 23.27
N ALA A 425 9.59 -1.60 23.51
CA ALA A 425 10.52 -2.72 23.53
C ALA A 425 11.21 -2.93 22.18
N MET A 426 10.48 -2.84 21.07
CA MET A 426 11.05 -2.88 19.71
C MET A 426 12.11 -1.79 19.52
N ILE A 427 11.80 -0.57 19.94
CA ILE A 427 12.73 0.57 19.82
C ILE A 427 13.99 0.34 20.66
N ARG A 428 13.86 -0.17 21.90
CA ARG A 428 15.00 -0.49 22.78
C ARG A 428 15.88 -1.60 22.22
N LEU A 429 15.28 -2.58 21.55
CA LEU A 429 16.02 -3.66 20.87
C LEU A 429 16.56 -3.25 19.50
N SER A 430 16.46 -1.96 19.12
CA SER A 430 16.89 -1.41 17.83
C SER A 430 16.25 -2.11 16.63
N LEU A 431 15.02 -2.61 16.79
CA LEU A 431 14.27 -3.28 15.73
C LEU A 431 13.47 -2.26 14.90
N PRO A 432 13.33 -2.47 13.59
CA PRO A 432 12.57 -1.58 12.74
C PRO A 432 11.08 -1.63 13.11
N THR A 433 10.53 -0.47 13.46
CA THR A 433 9.08 -0.31 13.61
C THR A 433 8.46 0.03 12.26
N GLU A 434 7.33 -0.60 11.94
CA GLU A 434 6.61 -0.43 10.67
C GLU A 434 5.26 0.27 10.89
N ALA A 435 4.68 0.83 9.83
CA ALA A 435 3.41 1.56 9.89
C ALA A 435 2.26 0.71 10.47
N GLY A 436 2.22 -0.59 10.17
CA GLY A 436 1.20 -1.51 10.71
C GLY A 436 1.24 -1.65 12.22
N HIS A 437 2.42 -1.61 12.87
CA HIS A 437 2.52 -1.65 14.34
C HIS A 437 1.83 -0.44 14.98
N TYR A 438 2.03 0.75 14.41
CA TYR A 438 1.36 1.97 14.85
C TYR A 438 -0.12 1.95 14.49
N GLY A 439 -0.49 1.44 13.31
CA GLY A 439 -1.86 1.36 12.84
C GLY A 439 -2.76 0.59 13.80
N VAL A 440 -2.36 -0.62 14.20
CA VAL A 440 -3.12 -1.42 15.17
C VAL A 440 -3.29 -0.71 16.51
N LEU A 441 -2.26 -0.02 17.00
CA LEU A 441 -2.35 0.76 18.24
C LEU A 441 -3.30 1.94 18.08
N ILE A 442 -3.19 2.70 17.00
CA ILE A 442 -4.06 3.85 16.72
C ILE A 442 -5.52 3.41 16.62
N GLU A 443 -5.80 2.34 15.86
CA GLU A 443 -7.14 1.77 15.72
C GLU A 443 -7.75 1.42 17.08
N ASN A 444 -7.01 0.74 17.95
CA ASN A 444 -7.51 0.34 19.25
C ASN A 444 -7.62 1.51 20.23
N CYS A 445 -6.75 2.52 20.15
CA CYS A 445 -6.90 3.77 20.90
C CYS A 445 -8.16 4.52 20.46
N CYS A 446 -8.46 4.59 19.16
CA CYS A 446 -9.68 5.20 18.65
C CYS A 446 -10.93 4.44 19.13
N LYS A 447 -10.92 3.10 19.09
CA LYS A 447 -12.02 2.27 19.60
C LYS A 447 -12.26 2.46 21.11
N ALA A 448 -11.20 2.72 21.88
CA ALA A 448 -11.28 3.00 23.31
C ALA A 448 -11.60 4.47 23.64
N GLY A 449 -11.71 5.35 22.63
CA GLY A 449 -11.92 6.78 22.83
C GLY A 449 -10.69 7.57 23.27
N GLU A 450 -9.50 6.94 23.31
CA GLU A 450 -8.24 7.57 23.73
C GLU A 450 -7.55 8.29 22.56
N TYR A 451 -8.22 9.26 21.95
CA TYR A 451 -7.74 9.96 20.75
C TYR A 451 -6.44 10.73 20.98
N ASP A 452 -6.20 11.30 22.15
CA ASP A 452 -4.96 12.01 22.47
C ASP A 452 -3.74 11.10 22.40
N ARG A 453 -3.89 9.86 22.78
CA ARG A 453 -2.82 8.84 22.63
C ARG A 453 -2.62 8.46 21.17
N ALA A 454 -3.71 8.29 20.45
CA ALA A 454 -3.68 8.02 19.01
C ALA A 454 -2.94 9.14 18.25
N VAL A 455 -3.21 10.41 18.57
CA VAL A 455 -2.52 11.58 18.00
C VAL A 455 -1.02 11.53 18.29
N LYS A 456 -0.58 11.25 19.52
CA LYS A 456 0.84 11.14 19.87
C LYS A 456 1.56 10.01 19.12
N LEU A 457 0.86 8.90 18.84
CA LEU A 457 1.40 7.80 18.04
C LEU A 457 1.50 8.19 16.57
N LEU A 458 0.49 8.90 16.06
CA LEU A 458 0.46 9.43 14.70
C LEU A 458 1.58 10.45 14.47
N ASP A 459 1.81 11.35 15.42
CA ASP A 459 2.91 12.34 15.34
C ASP A 459 4.26 11.65 15.16
N LYS A 460 4.55 10.63 15.98
CA LYS A 460 5.80 9.85 15.85
C LYS A 460 5.92 9.11 14.52
N LEU A 461 4.80 8.68 13.97
CA LEU A 461 4.73 7.97 12.70
C LEU A 461 5.04 8.92 11.53
N ILE A 462 4.50 10.15 11.58
CA ILE A 462 4.70 11.18 10.56
C ILE A 462 6.11 11.78 10.67
N GLU A 463 6.54 12.19 11.87
CA GLU A 463 7.86 12.83 12.10
C GLU A 463 9.04 11.95 11.70
N LYS A 464 8.91 10.63 11.87
CA LYS A 464 9.97 9.66 11.54
C LYS A 464 9.88 9.07 10.14
N ASP A 465 8.97 9.58 9.31
CA ASP A 465 8.68 9.07 7.95
C ASP A 465 8.54 7.54 7.89
N ILE A 466 7.94 6.93 8.93
CA ILE A 466 7.84 5.47 9.05
C ILE A 466 6.97 4.90 7.94
N ILE A 467 5.94 5.63 7.52
CA ILE A 467 5.03 5.22 6.43
C ILE A 467 5.80 5.03 5.12
N LEU A 468 6.75 5.91 4.82
CA LEU A 468 7.46 5.95 3.53
C LEU A 468 8.69 5.03 3.46
N ARG A 469 8.93 4.19 4.47
CA ARG A 469 10.10 3.28 4.47
C ARG A 469 9.94 2.19 3.41
N PRO A 470 10.90 2.04 2.46
CA PRO A 470 10.77 1.13 1.32
C PRO A 470 10.81 -0.36 1.70
N GLN A 471 11.20 -0.69 2.93
CA GLN A 471 11.32 -2.07 3.44
C GLN A 471 10.12 -2.47 4.31
N SER A 472 9.11 -1.60 4.46
CA SER A 472 7.94 -1.90 5.29
C SER A 472 7.07 -2.95 4.60
N THR A 473 6.82 -4.06 5.30
CA THR A 473 5.92 -5.13 4.85
C THR A 473 4.51 -4.99 5.44
N LEU A 474 4.38 -4.19 6.50
CA LEU A 474 3.15 -3.97 7.24
C LEU A 474 2.63 -2.55 6.98
N HIS A 475 1.50 -2.46 6.29
CA HIS A 475 0.83 -1.20 5.98
C HIS A 475 -0.20 -0.83 7.06
N MET A 476 -0.62 0.43 7.06
CA MET A 476 -1.68 0.92 7.92
C MET A 476 -3.03 0.67 7.25
N GLU A 477 -3.94 0.01 7.95
CA GLU A 477 -5.27 -0.34 7.44
C GLU A 477 -6.25 0.84 7.51
N PRO A 478 -7.29 0.87 6.64
CA PRO A 478 -8.33 1.91 6.67
C PRO A 478 -9.02 2.07 8.03
N SER A 479 -9.23 0.96 8.74
CA SER A 479 -9.80 0.96 10.10
C SER A 479 -8.99 1.75 11.12
N ALA A 480 -7.70 1.96 10.86
CA ALA A 480 -6.82 2.72 11.74
C ALA A 480 -6.75 4.22 11.37
N TYR A 481 -6.69 4.56 10.07
CA TYR A 481 -6.48 5.95 9.67
C TYR A 481 -7.79 6.73 9.44
N ASN A 482 -8.89 6.10 9.01
CA ASN A 482 -10.14 6.81 8.76
C ASN A 482 -10.74 7.45 10.02
N PRO A 483 -10.89 6.73 11.16
CA PRO A 483 -11.35 7.35 12.39
C PRO A 483 -10.43 8.46 12.89
N MET A 484 -9.13 8.33 12.63
CA MET A 484 -8.15 9.33 13.03
C MET A 484 -8.24 10.59 12.17
N ILE A 485 -8.41 10.45 10.85
CA ILE A 485 -8.63 11.55 9.92
C ILE A 485 -9.92 12.29 10.31
N GLU A 486 -11.00 11.55 10.58
CA GLU A 486 -12.27 12.12 10.98
C GLU A 486 -12.15 12.91 12.30
N TYR A 487 -11.49 12.32 13.30
CA TYR A 487 -11.25 13.00 14.58
C TYR A 487 -10.44 14.29 14.41
N LEU A 488 -9.36 14.25 13.63
CA LEU A 488 -8.51 15.42 13.38
C LEU A 488 -9.26 16.53 12.63
N CYS A 489 -10.08 16.17 11.65
CA CYS A 489 -10.93 17.13 10.91
C CYS A 489 -11.96 17.79 11.85
N ASN A 490 -12.61 17.00 12.71
CA ASN A 490 -13.61 17.52 13.65
C ASN A 490 -13.01 18.43 14.74
N ASN A 491 -11.71 18.29 15.01
CA ASN A 491 -10.98 19.11 15.99
C ASN A 491 -10.15 20.25 15.36
N GLY A 492 -10.39 20.60 14.10
CA GLY A 492 -9.71 21.71 13.45
C GLY A 492 -8.22 21.47 13.19
N GLN A 493 -7.80 20.22 13.01
CA GLN A 493 -6.42 19.79 12.68
C GLN A 493 -6.34 19.12 11.31
N THR A 494 -7.11 19.61 10.35
CA THR A 494 -7.24 18.99 9.01
C THR A 494 -5.92 18.98 8.26
N ALA A 495 -5.07 19.98 8.42
CA ALA A 495 -3.73 20.02 7.80
C ALA A 495 -2.85 18.84 8.23
N LYS A 496 -2.96 18.38 9.48
CA LYS A 496 -2.26 17.20 9.98
C LYS A 496 -2.80 15.92 9.38
N ALA A 497 -4.12 15.80 9.30
CA ALA A 497 -4.80 14.69 8.65
C ALA A 497 -4.44 14.61 7.16
N GLU A 498 -4.34 15.76 6.48
CA GLU A 498 -3.89 15.84 5.09
C GLU A 498 -2.46 15.35 4.90
N THR A 499 -1.56 15.66 5.83
CA THR A 499 -0.17 15.19 5.79
C THR A 499 -0.11 13.66 5.81
N LEU A 500 -0.90 13.02 6.69
CA LEU A 500 -1.04 11.57 6.72
C LEU A 500 -1.57 11.01 5.40
N ALA A 501 -2.67 11.57 4.90
CA ALA A 501 -3.26 11.11 3.65
C ALA A 501 -2.31 11.29 2.45
N ARG A 502 -1.55 12.38 2.39
CA ARG A 502 -0.54 12.59 1.35
C ARG A 502 0.61 11.57 1.43
N GLN A 503 1.02 11.14 2.62
CA GLN A 503 2.00 10.05 2.77
C GLN A 503 1.42 8.71 2.29
N LEU A 504 0.18 8.39 2.63
CA LEU A 504 -0.52 7.19 2.15
C LEU A 504 -0.68 7.21 0.62
N MET A 505 -1.02 8.35 0.04
CA MET A 505 -1.13 8.51 -1.42
C MET A 505 0.21 8.31 -2.16
N LYS A 506 1.35 8.62 -1.54
CA LYS A 506 2.68 8.33 -2.11
C LYS A 506 2.96 6.83 -2.20
N LEU A 507 2.34 6.03 -1.34
CA LEU A 507 2.39 4.56 -1.37
C LEU A 507 1.36 3.94 -2.33
N GLY A 508 0.56 4.76 -3.02
CA GLY A 508 -0.47 4.29 -3.95
C GLY A 508 -1.81 4.01 -3.29
N VAL A 509 -1.98 4.28 -2.00
CA VAL A 509 -3.28 4.15 -1.31
C VAL A 509 -4.21 5.27 -1.80
N GLN A 510 -5.39 4.90 -2.27
CA GLN A 510 -6.43 5.79 -2.77
C GLN A 510 -7.73 5.47 -2.06
N ASP A 511 -7.91 6.01 -0.86
CA ASP A 511 -9.11 5.79 -0.05
C ASP A 511 -10.10 6.94 -0.25
N PRO A 512 -11.26 6.70 -0.87
CA PRO A 512 -12.26 7.74 -1.08
C PRO A 512 -12.81 8.30 0.23
N ILE A 513 -12.98 7.48 1.27
CA ILE A 513 -13.52 7.91 2.57
C ILE A 513 -12.60 8.94 3.21
N ALA A 514 -11.29 8.65 3.27
CA ALA A 514 -10.30 9.57 3.81
C ALA A 514 -10.29 10.92 3.09
N LEU A 515 -10.30 10.89 1.75
CA LEU A 515 -10.21 12.09 0.94
C LEU A 515 -11.51 12.93 1.00
N ASN A 516 -12.68 12.30 0.98
CA ASN A 516 -13.96 13.00 1.15
C ASN A 516 -14.07 13.64 2.54
N THR A 517 -13.59 12.95 3.58
CA THR A 517 -13.56 13.50 4.96
C THR A 517 -12.63 14.71 5.07
N LEU A 518 -11.45 14.67 4.41
CA LEU A 518 -10.55 15.81 4.34
C LEU A 518 -11.14 17.02 3.62
N ILE A 519 -11.85 16.80 2.50
CA ILE A 519 -12.53 17.88 1.77
C ILE A 519 -13.56 18.53 2.68
N ARG A 520 -14.37 17.73 3.40
CA ARG A 520 -15.33 18.27 4.39
C ARG A 520 -14.65 19.03 5.51
N GLY A 521 -13.55 18.48 6.05
CA GLY A 521 -12.77 19.11 7.12
C GLY A 521 -12.22 20.47 6.71
N HIS A 522 -11.51 20.58 5.59
CA HIS A 522 -11.02 21.86 5.08
C HIS A 522 -12.13 22.85 4.75
N SER A 523 -13.28 22.34 4.26
CA SER A 523 -14.45 23.17 3.99
C SER A 523 -15.05 23.75 5.27
N GLN A 524 -15.06 22.98 6.35
CA GLN A 524 -15.54 23.43 7.68
C GLN A 524 -14.58 24.43 8.34
N GLU A 525 -13.28 24.22 8.19
CA GLU A 525 -12.23 25.15 8.67
C GLU A 525 -12.16 26.45 7.88
N GLY A 526 -12.93 26.59 6.80
CA GLY A 526 -12.93 27.80 5.96
C GLY A 526 -11.73 27.90 5.01
N ALA A 527 -11.14 26.76 4.63
CA ALA A 527 -10.04 26.64 3.66
C ALA A 527 -10.50 25.93 2.37
N PRO A 528 -11.47 26.49 1.61
CA PRO A 528 -12.03 25.83 0.43
C PRO A 528 -11.01 25.58 -0.69
N ASP A 529 -9.96 26.41 -0.79
CA ASP A 529 -8.94 26.26 -1.82
C ASP A 529 -8.15 24.96 -1.65
N SER A 530 -7.78 24.59 -0.41
CA SER A 530 -7.13 23.33 -0.07
C SER A 530 -8.06 22.14 -0.36
N ALA A 531 -9.34 22.26 0.00
CA ALA A 531 -10.34 21.24 -0.27
C ALA A 531 -10.54 21.04 -1.78
N PHE A 532 -10.53 22.10 -2.56
CA PHE A 532 -10.68 22.04 -4.02
C PHE A 532 -9.47 21.39 -4.70
N GLU A 533 -8.26 21.64 -4.21
CA GLU A 533 -7.06 20.95 -4.71
C GLU A 533 -7.12 19.44 -4.44
N LEU A 534 -7.61 19.02 -3.27
CA LEU A 534 -7.83 17.60 -2.99
C LEU A 534 -8.89 16.99 -3.92
N LEU A 535 -9.99 17.70 -4.18
CA LEU A 535 -11.00 17.26 -5.13
C LEU A 535 -10.43 17.10 -6.55
N LYS A 536 -9.63 18.03 -7.02
CA LYS A 536 -8.92 17.93 -8.30
C LYS A 536 -8.00 16.70 -8.36
N ILE A 537 -7.32 16.37 -7.26
CA ILE A 537 -6.48 15.15 -7.16
C ILE A 537 -7.35 13.91 -7.26
N MET A 538 -8.49 13.85 -6.57
CA MET A 538 -9.44 12.73 -6.66
C MET A 538 -9.92 12.52 -8.09
N LEU A 539 -10.38 13.58 -8.74
CA LEU A 539 -10.89 13.54 -10.12
C LEU A 539 -9.82 13.09 -11.13
N ARG A 540 -8.58 13.62 -11.02
CA ARG A 540 -7.46 13.18 -11.88
C ARG A 540 -7.12 11.71 -11.70
N ARG A 541 -7.28 11.18 -10.49
CA ARG A 541 -7.00 9.77 -10.17
C ARG A 541 -8.20 8.85 -10.33
N LYS A 542 -9.36 9.40 -10.74
CA LYS A 542 -10.63 8.67 -10.87
C LYS A 542 -11.06 7.98 -9.56
N VAL A 543 -10.86 8.66 -8.45
CA VAL A 543 -11.35 8.23 -7.13
C VAL A 543 -12.74 8.80 -6.95
N ASP A 544 -13.68 7.98 -6.48
CA ASP A 544 -15.05 8.37 -6.28
C ASP A 544 -15.20 9.47 -5.23
N SER A 545 -15.85 10.57 -5.61
CA SER A 545 -16.15 11.68 -4.71
C SER A 545 -17.60 11.62 -4.27
N GLU A 546 -17.86 11.90 -3.00
CA GLU A 546 -19.21 11.89 -2.44
C GLU A 546 -19.93 13.23 -2.65
N LYS A 547 -21.26 13.17 -2.82
CA LYS A 547 -22.10 14.36 -2.90
C LYS A 547 -21.88 15.31 -1.71
N SER A 548 -21.77 14.77 -0.49
CA SER A 548 -21.56 15.53 0.75
C SER A 548 -20.27 16.38 0.74
N ALA A 549 -19.24 15.92 0.07
CA ALA A 549 -17.97 16.65 -0.06
C ALA A 549 -18.15 17.86 -0.99
N TYR A 550 -18.85 17.70 -2.12
CA TYR A 550 -19.17 18.81 -3.02
C TYR A 550 -20.06 19.84 -2.33
N ASP A 551 -21.12 19.41 -1.64
CA ASP A 551 -22.06 20.30 -0.95
C ASP A 551 -21.34 21.15 0.10
N SER A 552 -20.46 20.53 0.92
CA SER A 552 -19.65 21.23 1.92
C SER A 552 -18.70 22.25 1.28
N LEU A 553 -18.08 21.88 0.17
CA LEU A 553 -17.11 22.74 -0.55
C LEU A 553 -17.82 23.95 -1.18
N VAL A 554 -18.96 23.73 -1.86
CA VAL A 554 -19.75 24.84 -2.43
C VAL A 554 -20.19 25.80 -1.34
N GLN A 555 -20.71 25.29 -0.21
CA GLN A 555 -21.12 26.12 0.91
C GLN A 555 -19.92 26.90 1.52
N SER A 556 -18.74 26.30 1.59
CA SER A 556 -17.54 26.96 2.08
C SER A 556 -17.10 28.14 1.17
N TYR A 557 -17.16 27.96 -0.16
CA TYR A 557 -16.89 29.07 -1.09
C TYR A 557 -17.94 30.16 -1.01
N LEU A 558 -19.21 29.81 -0.84
CA LEU A 558 -20.28 30.82 -0.63
C LEU A 558 -20.08 31.63 0.65
N LYS A 559 -19.64 30.98 1.77
CA LYS A 559 -19.27 31.67 3.00
C LYS A 559 -18.08 32.60 2.84
N LYS A 560 -17.11 32.22 1.99
CA LYS A 560 -15.94 33.03 1.66
C LYS A 560 -16.27 34.20 0.70
N SER A 561 -17.51 34.28 0.24
CA SER A 561 -17.99 35.26 -0.75
C SER A 561 -17.30 35.11 -2.13
N ASP A 562 -17.02 33.89 -2.54
CA ASP A 562 -16.46 33.56 -3.85
C ASP A 562 -17.42 32.67 -4.67
N PRO A 563 -18.50 33.25 -5.22
CA PRO A 563 -19.51 32.50 -5.94
C PRO A 563 -19.03 31.96 -7.30
N ALA A 564 -17.92 32.48 -7.84
CA ALA A 564 -17.36 31.99 -9.09
C ALA A 564 -16.73 30.62 -8.92
N GLU A 565 -15.93 30.42 -7.87
CA GLU A 565 -15.35 29.12 -7.55
C GLU A 565 -16.42 28.14 -7.06
N ALA A 566 -17.41 28.63 -6.29
CA ALA A 566 -18.58 27.81 -5.92
C ALA A 566 -19.30 27.21 -7.14
N LYS A 567 -19.46 28.01 -8.20
CA LYS A 567 -20.02 27.55 -9.47
C LYS A 567 -19.12 26.51 -10.15
N THR A 568 -17.80 26.69 -10.14
CA THR A 568 -16.84 25.74 -10.74
C THR A 568 -16.93 24.38 -10.06
N VAL A 569 -17.08 24.36 -8.74
CA VAL A 569 -17.30 23.12 -7.97
C VAL A 569 -18.65 22.49 -8.29
N LEU A 570 -19.71 23.33 -8.44
CA LEU A 570 -21.04 22.85 -8.82
C LEU A 570 -21.05 22.22 -10.21
N ASP A 571 -20.34 22.81 -11.18
CA ASP A 571 -20.18 22.23 -12.51
C ASP A 571 -19.50 20.86 -12.41
N SER A 572 -18.40 20.75 -11.68
CA SER A 572 -17.68 19.49 -11.47
C SER A 572 -18.55 18.43 -10.79
N MET A 573 -19.44 18.83 -9.88
CA MET A 573 -20.39 17.95 -9.22
C MET A 573 -21.36 17.32 -10.23
N VAL A 574 -21.92 18.14 -11.12
CA VAL A 574 -22.87 17.69 -12.15
C VAL A 574 -22.18 16.86 -13.23
N GLU A 575 -20.95 17.22 -13.64
CA GLU A 575 -20.14 16.45 -14.60
C GLU A 575 -19.80 15.06 -14.09
N ASN A 576 -19.60 14.90 -12.78
CA ASN A 576 -19.32 13.61 -12.15
C ASN A 576 -20.60 12.82 -11.78
N GLY A 577 -21.76 13.27 -12.25
CA GLY A 577 -23.01 12.52 -12.13
C GLY A 577 -23.78 12.73 -10.84
N HIS A 578 -23.36 13.65 -9.97
CA HIS A 578 -24.11 13.99 -8.75
C HIS A 578 -25.12 15.10 -9.04
N LEU A 579 -26.36 14.89 -8.62
CA LEU A 579 -27.39 15.88 -8.71
C LEU A 579 -27.39 16.79 -7.47
N PRO A 580 -27.10 18.12 -7.61
CA PRO A 580 -27.19 19.08 -6.53
C PRO A 580 -28.61 19.20 -5.98
N GLU A 581 -28.75 19.59 -4.73
CA GLU A 581 -30.04 19.91 -4.17
C GLU A 581 -30.57 21.26 -4.70
N SER A 582 -31.90 21.40 -4.76
CA SER A 582 -32.56 22.62 -5.15
C SER A 582 -32.10 23.84 -4.33
N SER A 583 -31.91 23.65 -3.02
CA SER A 583 -31.38 24.65 -2.09
C SER A 583 -29.94 25.12 -2.44
N LEU A 584 -29.09 24.20 -2.94
CA LEU A 584 -27.73 24.51 -3.33
C LEU A 584 -27.70 25.35 -4.61
N PHE A 585 -28.50 24.97 -5.63
CA PHE A 585 -28.68 25.76 -6.84
C PHE A 585 -29.13 27.19 -6.52
N ARG A 586 -30.14 27.34 -5.62
CA ARG A 586 -30.63 28.66 -5.18
C ARG A 586 -29.50 29.48 -4.56
N SER A 587 -28.73 28.88 -3.63
CA SER A 587 -27.70 29.59 -2.90
C SER A 587 -26.61 30.10 -3.84
N VAL A 588 -26.15 29.28 -4.79
CA VAL A 588 -25.15 29.66 -5.78
C VAL A 588 -25.71 30.72 -6.73
N MET A 589 -26.92 30.55 -7.26
CA MET A 589 -27.55 31.53 -8.14
C MET A 589 -27.76 32.88 -7.45
N LYS A 590 -28.24 32.86 -6.19
CA LYS A 590 -28.46 34.05 -5.38
C LYS A 590 -27.15 34.81 -5.14
N SER A 591 -26.11 34.12 -4.71
CA SER A 591 -24.79 34.72 -4.46
C SER A 591 -24.16 35.30 -5.74
N LEU A 592 -24.25 34.59 -6.89
CA LEU A 592 -23.79 35.09 -8.18
C LEU A 592 -24.58 36.32 -8.65
N PHE A 593 -25.89 36.35 -8.36
CA PHE A 593 -26.75 37.47 -8.71
C PHE A 593 -26.42 38.70 -7.87
N GLU A 594 -26.20 38.53 -6.56
CA GLU A 594 -25.80 39.58 -5.63
C GLU A 594 -24.41 40.14 -5.96
N ASP A 595 -23.49 39.30 -6.43
CA ASP A 595 -22.14 39.68 -6.94
C ASP A 595 -22.20 40.38 -8.33
N GLY A 596 -23.41 40.55 -8.88
CA GLY A 596 -23.61 41.20 -10.18
C GLY A 596 -23.26 40.30 -11.38
N ARG A 597 -22.93 39.03 -11.23
CA ARG A 597 -22.57 38.11 -12.32
C ARG A 597 -23.79 37.42 -12.93
N VAL A 598 -24.72 38.23 -13.46
CA VAL A 598 -26.05 37.76 -13.92
C VAL A 598 -25.95 36.68 -14.96
N GLN A 599 -25.05 36.78 -15.96
CA GLN A 599 -24.88 35.73 -16.97
C GLN A 599 -24.41 34.40 -16.41
N THR A 600 -23.53 34.46 -15.40
CA THR A 600 -23.07 33.23 -14.72
C THR A 600 -24.21 32.59 -13.92
N ALA A 601 -25.02 33.41 -13.22
CA ALA A 601 -26.25 32.94 -12.56
C ALA A 601 -27.22 32.32 -13.52
N SER A 602 -27.40 32.92 -14.72
CA SER A 602 -28.23 32.37 -15.82
C SER A 602 -27.72 31.01 -16.31
N ARG A 603 -26.41 30.78 -16.37
CA ARG A 603 -25.84 29.45 -16.72
C ARG A 603 -26.17 28.42 -15.67
N VAL A 604 -26.08 28.77 -14.39
CA VAL A 604 -26.46 27.85 -13.28
C VAL A 604 -27.97 27.56 -13.38
N MET A 605 -28.80 28.59 -13.64
CA MET A 605 -30.25 28.42 -13.88
C MET A 605 -30.51 27.46 -15.02
N LYS A 606 -29.80 27.60 -16.15
CA LYS A 606 -29.90 26.67 -17.29
C LYS A 606 -29.62 25.24 -16.86
N MET A 607 -28.50 25.00 -16.18
CA MET A 607 -28.11 23.68 -15.70
C MET A 607 -29.15 23.09 -14.73
N MET A 608 -29.73 23.89 -13.85
CA MET A 608 -30.81 23.50 -12.94
C MET A 608 -32.05 23.03 -13.71
N LEU A 609 -32.48 23.80 -14.70
CA LEU A 609 -33.66 23.48 -15.54
C LEU A 609 -33.44 22.23 -16.39
N GLU A 610 -32.25 22.07 -17.02
CA GLU A 610 -31.88 20.89 -17.78
C GLU A 610 -31.85 19.61 -16.92
N LYS A 611 -31.63 19.72 -15.61
CA LYS A 611 -31.72 18.61 -14.67
C LYS A 611 -33.14 18.41 -14.10
N GLY A 612 -34.13 19.14 -14.55
CA GLY A 612 -35.52 19.00 -14.14
C GLY A 612 -35.87 19.61 -12.80
N VAL A 613 -34.98 20.43 -12.20
CA VAL A 613 -35.26 21.16 -10.97
C VAL A 613 -35.91 22.49 -11.31
N THR A 614 -37.13 22.68 -10.86
CA THR A 614 -38.01 23.79 -11.28
C THR A 614 -38.38 24.76 -10.17
N ASP A 615 -37.77 24.60 -8.99
CA ASP A 615 -38.02 25.44 -7.84
C ASP A 615 -37.44 26.86 -7.97
N HIS A 616 -37.80 27.73 -7.04
CA HIS A 616 -37.19 29.08 -6.88
C HIS A 616 -37.60 30.09 -7.97
N GLN A 617 -38.87 30.09 -8.35
CA GLN A 617 -39.42 30.98 -9.38
C GLN A 617 -39.17 32.48 -9.12
N ASP A 618 -39.11 32.89 -7.84
CA ASP A 618 -38.79 34.24 -7.39
C ASP A 618 -37.41 34.72 -7.85
N LEU A 619 -36.43 33.85 -7.76
CA LEU A 619 -35.05 34.15 -8.17
C LEU A 619 -34.88 34.06 -9.69
N ILE A 620 -35.55 33.11 -10.31
CA ILE A 620 -35.59 32.93 -11.75
C ILE A 620 -36.10 34.20 -12.42
N ALA A 621 -37.24 34.74 -11.92
CA ALA A 621 -37.85 35.97 -12.45
C ALA A 621 -36.85 37.16 -12.35
N LYS A 622 -36.17 37.33 -11.21
CA LYS A 622 -35.16 38.39 -11.01
C LYS A 622 -33.97 38.25 -11.95
N ILE A 623 -33.50 37.02 -12.20
CA ILE A 623 -32.40 36.76 -13.13
C ILE A 623 -32.84 37.10 -14.57
N LEU A 624 -34.06 36.69 -14.99
CA LEU A 624 -34.61 37.01 -16.30
C LEU A 624 -34.74 38.52 -16.49
N GLU A 625 -35.33 39.22 -15.51
CA GLU A 625 -35.42 40.68 -15.51
C GLU A 625 -34.03 41.35 -15.69
N ALA A 626 -33.06 40.91 -14.89
CA ALA A 626 -31.70 41.45 -14.95
C ALA A 626 -31.00 41.18 -16.30
N LEU A 627 -31.25 40.01 -16.93
CA LEU A 627 -30.76 39.70 -18.30
C LEU A 627 -31.34 40.68 -19.33
N PHE A 628 -32.65 40.87 -19.29
CA PHE A 628 -33.31 41.81 -20.19
C PHE A 628 -32.82 43.23 -19.98
N MET A 629 -32.65 43.67 -18.70
CA MET A 629 -32.15 44.99 -18.35
C MET A 629 -30.73 45.25 -18.86
N ARG A 630 -29.88 44.21 -18.89
CA ARG A 630 -28.50 44.29 -19.42
C ARG A 630 -28.37 44.10 -20.91
N GLY A 631 -29.47 43.83 -21.59
CA GLY A 631 -29.50 43.65 -23.05
C GLY A 631 -29.20 42.23 -23.56
N HIS A 632 -29.12 41.24 -22.66
CA HIS A 632 -28.92 39.81 -23.02
C HIS A 632 -30.24 39.12 -23.37
N VAL A 633 -30.95 39.72 -24.34
CA VAL A 633 -32.33 39.35 -24.66
C VAL A 633 -32.45 37.90 -25.18
N GLU A 634 -31.56 37.49 -26.09
CA GLU A 634 -31.59 36.15 -26.69
C GLU A 634 -31.31 35.05 -25.62
N GLU A 635 -30.42 35.36 -24.69
CA GLU A 635 -30.14 34.45 -23.56
C GLU A 635 -31.36 34.32 -22.64
N ALA A 636 -32.02 35.42 -22.31
CA ALA A 636 -33.24 35.44 -21.53
C ALA A 636 -34.37 34.65 -22.18
N LEU A 637 -34.62 34.87 -23.50
CA LEU A 637 -35.60 34.12 -24.25
C LEU A 637 -35.32 32.61 -24.29
N GLY A 638 -34.03 32.21 -24.48
CA GLY A 638 -33.63 30.81 -24.39
C GLY A 638 -33.85 30.18 -23.02
N ARG A 639 -33.77 30.97 -21.91
CA ARG A 639 -34.12 30.49 -20.56
C ARG A 639 -35.64 30.36 -20.37
N ILE A 640 -36.40 31.27 -20.92
CA ILE A 640 -37.86 31.20 -20.92
C ILE A 640 -38.30 29.94 -21.67
N GLU A 641 -37.70 29.63 -22.79
CA GLU A 641 -38.00 28.41 -23.56
C GLU A 641 -37.77 27.14 -22.74
N LEU A 642 -36.64 27.04 -22.04
CA LEU A 642 -36.35 25.91 -21.13
C LEU A 642 -37.35 25.81 -19.98
N LEU A 643 -37.77 26.94 -19.40
CA LEU A 643 -38.81 26.97 -18.34
C LEU A 643 -40.13 26.42 -18.88
N MET A 644 -40.51 26.84 -20.09
CA MET A 644 -41.75 26.36 -20.71
C MET A 644 -41.71 24.86 -21.03
N GLN A 645 -40.57 24.37 -21.50
CA GLN A 645 -40.35 22.92 -21.71
C GLN A 645 -40.45 22.15 -20.38
N SER A 646 -40.11 22.77 -19.24
CA SER A 646 -40.24 22.20 -17.90
C SER A 646 -41.67 22.37 -17.32
N GLY A 647 -42.63 22.89 -18.08
CA GLY A 647 -44.02 23.06 -17.65
C GLY A 647 -44.30 24.29 -16.80
N ILE A 648 -43.37 25.23 -16.69
CA ILE A 648 -43.53 26.47 -15.92
C ILE A 648 -43.62 27.65 -16.86
N ALA A 649 -44.75 28.36 -16.80
CA ALA A 649 -44.91 29.61 -17.52
C ALA A 649 -44.38 30.78 -16.67
N PRO A 650 -43.41 31.55 -17.14
CA PRO A 650 -43.02 32.79 -16.48
C PRO A 650 -44.14 33.83 -16.56
N ASP A 651 -44.20 34.74 -15.58
CA ASP A 651 -45.15 35.84 -15.59
C ASP A 651 -44.71 36.88 -16.64
N PHE A 652 -45.21 36.72 -17.89
CA PHE A 652 -44.93 37.63 -19.00
C PHE A 652 -45.45 39.04 -18.73
N ASP A 653 -46.57 39.17 -18.07
CA ASP A 653 -47.23 40.46 -17.79
C ASP A 653 -46.36 41.32 -16.85
N SER A 654 -45.87 40.71 -15.75
CA SER A 654 -44.93 41.35 -14.84
C SER A 654 -43.63 41.76 -15.53
N LEU A 655 -43.01 40.86 -16.29
CA LEU A 655 -41.76 41.13 -17.01
C LEU A 655 -41.92 42.27 -18.02
N LEU A 656 -43.00 42.27 -18.78
CA LEU A 656 -43.31 43.35 -19.76
C LEU A 656 -43.52 44.69 -19.07
N SER A 657 -44.29 44.71 -17.95
CA SER A 657 -44.53 45.92 -17.17
C SER A 657 -43.21 46.55 -16.69
N VAL A 658 -42.34 45.76 -16.05
CA VAL A 658 -41.04 46.21 -15.58
C VAL A 658 -40.13 46.70 -16.69
N LEU A 659 -40.09 46.01 -17.81
CA LEU A 659 -39.26 46.43 -18.97
C LEU A 659 -39.75 47.74 -19.57
N CYS A 660 -41.08 47.98 -19.66
CA CYS A 660 -41.67 49.22 -20.12
C CYS A 660 -41.38 50.37 -19.16
N GLU A 661 -41.58 50.19 -17.87
CA GLU A 661 -41.28 51.20 -16.83
C GLU A 661 -39.81 51.64 -16.81
N LYS A 662 -38.89 50.71 -17.10
CA LYS A 662 -37.45 50.96 -17.16
C LYS A 662 -36.96 51.43 -18.56
N GLY A 663 -37.87 51.66 -19.50
CA GLY A 663 -37.55 52.16 -20.83
C GLY A 663 -36.82 51.18 -21.76
N LYS A 664 -36.79 49.86 -21.44
CA LYS A 664 -36.15 48.81 -22.25
C LYS A 664 -37.10 48.31 -23.38
N THR A 665 -37.56 49.23 -24.20
CA THR A 665 -38.59 49.00 -25.22
C THR A 665 -38.24 47.92 -26.25
N ILE A 666 -36.96 47.78 -26.66
CA ILE A 666 -36.54 46.71 -27.60
C ILE A 666 -36.62 45.31 -26.93
N ALA A 667 -36.26 45.25 -25.67
CA ALA A 667 -36.36 43.98 -24.92
C ALA A 667 -37.82 43.60 -24.71
N ALA A 668 -38.67 44.55 -24.34
CA ALA A 668 -40.10 44.36 -24.20
C ALA A 668 -40.73 43.90 -25.51
N LEU A 669 -40.36 44.53 -26.64
CA LEU A 669 -40.79 44.16 -27.97
C LEU A 669 -40.47 42.70 -28.32
N LYS A 670 -39.22 42.32 -28.15
CA LYS A 670 -38.78 40.93 -28.44
C LYS A 670 -39.45 39.90 -27.53
N LEU A 671 -39.66 40.21 -26.24
CA LEU A 671 -40.35 39.35 -25.31
C LEU A 671 -41.83 39.20 -25.72
N LEU A 672 -42.48 40.30 -26.15
CA LEU A 672 -43.84 40.29 -26.58
C LEU A 672 -43.99 39.49 -27.91
N ASP A 673 -43.12 39.73 -28.89
CA ASP A 673 -43.09 38.96 -30.14
C ASP A 673 -42.93 37.48 -29.88
N TYR A 674 -42.00 37.10 -28.99
CA TYR A 674 -41.80 35.71 -28.58
C TYR A 674 -43.05 35.06 -27.98
N GLY A 675 -43.78 35.83 -27.11
CA GLY A 675 -45.01 35.35 -26.50
C GLY A 675 -46.15 35.23 -27.51
N LEU A 676 -46.25 36.16 -28.45
CA LEU A 676 -47.27 36.15 -29.51
C LEU A 676 -47.07 35.02 -30.52
N GLU A 677 -45.83 34.72 -30.90
CA GLU A 677 -45.51 33.63 -31.84
C GLU A 677 -45.82 32.23 -31.28
N ARG A 678 -45.85 32.09 -29.97
CA ARG A 678 -46.11 30.83 -29.29
C ARG A 678 -47.48 30.73 -28.61
N ASP A 679 -48.37 31.70 -28.90
CA ASP A 679 -49.77 31.76 -28.41
C ASP A 679 -49.93 31.81 -26.88
N TYR A 680 -48.96 32.43 -26.17
CA TYR A 680 -49.12 32.63 -24.74
C TYR A 680 -50.24 33.63 -24.41
N ASN A 681 -50.95 33.34 -23.31
CA ASN A 681 -52.01 34.19 -22.84
C ASN A 681 -51.45 35.43 -22.11
N ILE A 682 -51.24 36.52 -22.83
CA ILE A 682 -50.75 37.82 -22.31
C ILE A 682 -51.95 38.74 -22.16
N GLN A 683 -52.02 39.48 -21.04
CA GLN A 683 -53.12 40.39 -20.77
C GLN A 683 -53.16 41.57 -21.71
N SER A 684 -54.35 42.07 -22.05
CA SER A 684 -54.50 43.22 -22.94
C SER A 684 -53.82 44.50 -22.42
N SER A 685 -53.84 44.69 -21.10
CA SER A 685 -53.11 45.81 -20.44
C SER A 685 -51.60 45.79 -20.65
N SER A 686 -50.99 44.64 -20.82
CA SER A 686 -49.53 44.51 -21.09
C SER A 686 -49.22 44.89 -22.53
N TYR A 687 -50.09 44.62 -23.47
CA TYR A 687 -49.95 45.08 -24.85
C TYR A 687 -49.98 46.61 -24.93
N GLU A 688 -50.93 47.25 -24.23
CA GLU A 688 -51.08 48.71 -24.14
C GLU A 688 -49.82 49.36 -23.55
N LYS A 689 -49.30 48.84 -22.46
CA LYS A 689 -48.08 49.33 -21.82
C LYS A 689 -46.88 49.27 -22.80
N VAL A 690 -46.73 48.18 -23.57
CA VAL A 690 -45.64 48.04 -24.56
C VAL A 690 -45.81 49.02 -25.70
N LEU A 691 -47.04 49.24 -26.19
CA LEU A 691 -47.37 50.22 -27.23
C LEU A 691 -47.05 51.62 -26.76
N ASP A 692 -47.52 52.02 -25.60
CA ASP A 692 -47.25 53.34 -24.98
C ASP A 692 -45.73 53.57 -24.75
N ALA A 693 -45.02 52.56 -24.27
CA ALA A 693 -43.56 52.64 -24.10
C ALA A 693 -42.83 52.76 -25.44
N LEU A 694 -43.26 52.10 -26.52
CA LEU A 694 -42.70 52.23 -27.84
C LEU A 694 -42.97 53.62 -28.44
N LEU A 695 -44.18 54.14 -28.24
CA LEU A 695 -44.57 55.49 -28.67
C LEU A 695 -43.76 56.54 -27.93
N ALA A 696 -43.66 56.48 -26.62
CA ALA A 696 -42.85 57.41 -25.82
C ALA A 696 -41.34 57.35 -26.19
N ALA A 697 -40.84 56.20 -26.73
CA ALA A 697 -39.49 56.07 -27.24
C ALA A 697 -39.31 56.47 -28.70
N GLY A 698 -40.37 56.94 -29.39
CA GLY A 698 -40.31 57.35 -30.78
C GLY A 698 -40.15 56.16 -31.78
N LYS A 699 -40.51 54.92 -31.39
CA LYS A 699 -40.34 53.73 -32.24
C LYS A 699 -41.65 53.29 -32.88
N THR A 700 -42.21 54.20 -33.66
CA THR A 700 -43.57 54.09 -34.27
C THR A 700 -43.73 52.91 -35.18
N LEU A 701 -42.74 52.58 -36.01
CA LEU A 701 -42.79 51.43 -36.91
C LEU A 701 -42.80 50.08 -36.12
N ASN A 702 -42.10 49.99 -35.01
CA ASN A 702 -42.14 48.81 -34.17
C ASN A 702 -43.49 48.69 -33.47
N ALA A 703 -44.02 49.78 -32.96
CA ALA A 703 -45.38 49.83 -32.40
C ALA A 703 -46.42 49.44 -33.38
N TYR A 704 -46.32 49.88 -34.65
CA TYR A 704 -47.17 49.48 -35.76
C TYR A 704 -47.13 47.96 -36.00
N SER A 705 -45.92 47.38 -36.09
CA SER A 705 -45.75 45.92 -36.27
C SER A 705 -46.43 45.08 -35.19
N VAL A 706 -46.21 45.47 -33.92
CA VAL A 706 -46.81 44.84 -32.74
C VAL A 706 -48.33 44.93 -32.79
N LEU A 707 -48.84 46.11 -33.05
CA LEU A 707 -50.29 46.31 -33.10
C LEU A 707 -50.93 45.47 -34.20
N CYS A 708 -50.36 45.34 -35.39
CA CYS A 708 -50.86 44.46 -36.45
C CYS A 708 -50.95 43.02 -35.95
N LYS A 709 -49.91 42.48 -35.33
CA LYS A 709 -49.91 41.13 -34.80
C LYS A 709 -50.97 40.90 -33.71
N ILE A 710 -51.16 41.89 -32.81
CA ILE A 710 -52.20 41.84 -31.78
C ILE A 710 -53.60 41.85 -32.37
N MET A 711 -53.81 42.68 -33.41
CA MET A 711 -55.09 42.77 -34.08
C MET A 711 -55.43 41.48 -34.80
N GLU A 712 -54.48 40.81 -35.42
CA GLU A 712 -54.68 39.49 -36.07
C GLU A 712 -55.16 38.43 -35.04
N LYS A 713 -54.69 38.52 -33.79
CA LYS A 713 -55.11 37.63 -32.69
C LYS A 713 -56.37 38.10 -31.93
N GLY A 714 -56.98 39.22 -32.36
CA GLY A 714 -58.28 39.70 -31.83
C GLY A 714 -58.20 40.35 -30.41
N GLY A 715 -56.99 40.79 -29.97
CA GLY A 715 -56.69 41.16 -28.61
C GLY A 715 -56.69 42.63 -28.25
N VAL A 716 -57.22 43.56 -29.01
CA VAL A 716 -57.27 45.00 -28.69
C VAL A 716 -58.59 45.35 -28.00
N SER A 717 -58.55 45.79 -26.74
CA SER A 717 -59.72 46.22 -25.92
C SER A 717 -59.93 47.75 -25.93
N ASP A 718 -58.82 48.51 -26.00
CA ASP A 718 -58.89 49.97 -26.07
C ASP A 718 -58.14 50.50 -27.33
N TRP A 719 -58.78 51.50 -28.00
CA TRP A 719 -58.31 52.10 -29.21
C TRP A 719 -57.58 53.44 -29.02
N SER A 720 -57.41 53.90 -27.79
CA SER A 720 -56.76 55.19 -27.48
C SER A 720 -55.32 55.22 -27.94
N SER A 721 -54.51 54.24 -27.56
CA SER A 721 -53.10 54.09 -27.95
C SER A 721 -52.93 53.86 -29.49
N CYS A 722 -53.98 53.29 -30.16
CA CYS A 722 -54.00 53.17 -31.59
C CYS A 722 -54.16 54.50 -32.34
N LYS A 723 -54.97 55.41 -31.78
CA LYS A 723 -55.15 56.78 -32.31
C LYS A 723 -53.86 57.62 -32.19
N ASP A 724 -53.20 57.51 -31.04
CA ASP A 724 -51.92 58.19 -30.79
C ASP A 724 -50.82 57.67 -31.73
N LEU A 725 -50.81 56.35 -32.00
CA LEU A 725 -49.89 55.74 -32.98
C LEU A 725 -50.13 56.26 -34.37
N ILE A 726 -51.39 56.35 -34.82
CA ILE A 726 -51.78 56.87 -36.17
C ILE A 726 -51.29 58.33 -36.26
N LYS A 727 -51.46 59.14 -35.25
CA LYS A 727 -51.03 60.51 -35.24
C LYS A 727 -49.46 60.57 -35.32
N SER A 728 -48.73 59.84 -34.51
CA SER A 728 -47.29 59.80 -34.58
C SER A 728 -46.73 59.29 -35.92
N LEU A 729 -47.36 58.25 -36.52
CA LEU A 729 -46.99 57.76 -37.86
C LEU A 729 -47.17 58.81 -38.95
N ASN A 730 -48.22 59.61 -38.86
CA ASN A 730 -48.45 60.71 -39.83
C ASN A 730 -47.43 61.86 -39.59
N GLU A 731 -47.07 62.19 -38.36
CA GLU A 731 -46.08 63.20 -38.04
C GLU A 731 -44.69 62.79 -38.55
N GLU A 732 -44.32 61.48 -38.55
CA GLU A 732 -43.10 60.98 -39.10
C GLU A 732 -43.05 60.69 -40.57
N GLY A 733 -44.20 60.95 -41.30
CA GLY A 733 -44.27 60.75 -42.72
C GLY A 733 -44.57 59.31 -43.16
N ASN A 734 -44.88 58.39 -42.24
CA ASN A 734 -45.27 57.00 -42.53
C ASN A 734 -46.78 56.83 -42.83
N THR A 735 -47.28 57.64 -43.73
CA THR A 735 -48.71 57.76 -44.04
C THR A 735 -49.35 56.47 -44.51
N LYS A 736 -48.60 55.62 -45.25
CA LYS A 736 -49.14 54.31 -45.74
C LYS A 736 -49.50 53.36 -44.61
N GLN A 737 -48.67 53.31 -43.58
CA GLN A 737 -48.91 52.46 -42.37
C GLN A 737 -50.06 53.03 -41.53
N ALA A 738 -50.12 54.36 -41.38
CA ALA A 738 -51.23 55.05 -40.71
C ALA A 738 -52.58 54.81 -41.40
N ASP A 739 -52.64 54.84 -42.78
CA ASP A 739 -53.82 54.53 -43.53
C ASP A 739 -54.29 53.10 -43.45
N ILE A 740 -53.32 52.11 -43.43
CA ILE A 740 -53.63 50.68 -43.23
C ILE A 740 -54.24 50.50 -41.84
N LEU A 741 -53.66 51.08 -40.82
CA LEU A 741 -54.13 50.97 -39.44
C LEU A 741 -55.51 51.60 -39.29
N SER A 742 -55.74 52.75 -39.84
CA SER A 742 -57.04 53.40 -39.82
C SER A 742 -58.12 52.54 -40.44
N ARG A 743 -57.86 51.86 -41.58
CA ARG A 743 -58.80 50.95 -42.24
C ARG A 743 -59.07 49.69 -41.39
N MET A 744 -58.06 49.15 -40.76
CA MET A 744 -58.21 47.99 -39.84
C MET A 744 -59.12 48.33 -38.67
N ILE A 745 -58.98 49.48 -38.07
CA ILE A 745 -59.80 50.00 -36.93
C ILE A 745 -61.20 50.23 -37.41
N MET A 746 -61.42 50.93 -38.54
CA MET A 746 -62.75 51.20 -39.05
C MET A 746 -63.53 49.91 -39.51
N GLY A 747 -62.76 48.89 -39.98
CA GLY A 747 -63.32 47.58 -40.37
C GLY A 747 -63.84 46.78 -39.17
N LYS A 748 -63.16 46.85 -38.00
CA LYS A 748 -63.62 46.19 -36.81
C LYS A 748 -64.72 46.92 -36.06
N ASP A 749 -64.81 48.28 -36.12
CA ASP A 749 -65.95 49.04 -35.58
C ASP A 749 -67.24 48.69 -36.25
N LYS A 750 -67.24 48.45 -37.58
CA LYS A 750 -68.40 47.95 -38.30
C LYS A 750 -68.79 46.53 -37.87
N LEU A 751 -67.86 45.64 -37.57
CA LEU A 751 -68.13 44.29 -36.99
C LEU A 751 -68.64 44.31 -35.56
N ALA A 752 -68.14 45.23 -34.72
CA ALA A 752 -68.62 45.40 -33.35
C ALA A 752 -70.02 46.00 -33.28
N VAL A 753 -70.35 46.92 -34.20
CA VAL A 753 -71.70 47.48 -34.33
C VAL A 753 -72.66 46.41 -34.83
N SER A 754 -72.27 45.55 -35.79
CA SER A 754 -73.08 44.45 -36.25
C SER A 754 -73.35 43.38 -35.22
N LYS A 755 -72.39 43.06 -34.35
CA LYS A 755 -72.57 42.14 -33.19
C LYS A 755 -73.39 42.71 -32.05
N LYS A 756 -73.42 44.03 -31.84
CA LYS A 756 -74.36 44.70 -30.91
C LYS A 756 -75.78 44.76 -31.47
N GLY A 757 -75.92 44.88 -32.78
CA GLY A 757 -77.20 44.83 -33.48
C GLY A 757 -77.88 43.46 -33.39
N SER A 758 -77.09 42.37 -33.57
CA SER A 758 -77.60 41.01 -33.53
C SER A 758 -77.95 40.56 -32.07
N LYS A 759 -77.30 41.09 -31.03
CA LYS A 759 -77.72 40.81 -29.64
C LYS A 759 -79.00 41.57 -29.23
N LYS A 760 -79.38 42.70 -29.82
CA LYS A 760 -80.70 43.36 -29.64
C LYS A 760 -81.82 42.70 -30.34
N ALA A 761 -81.58 42.00 -31.46
CA ALA A 761 -82.58 41.24 -32.21
C ALA A 761 -82.88 39.86 -31.60
N ALA A 762 -81.96 39.30 -30.83
CA ALA A 762 -82.16 38.01 -30.12
C ALA A 762 -82.79 38.13 -28.73
N ALA A 763 -83.03 39.36 -28.23
CA ALA A 763 -83.72 39.60 -26.93
C ALA A 763 -85.20 40.07 -27.13
N ALA A 764 -85.76 39.91 -28.42
CA ALA A 764 -87.10 40.24 -28.75
C ALA A 764 -87.84 39.12 -29.52
N TYR A 765 -87.48 37.86 -29.16
CA TYR A 765 -88.31 36.69 -29.47
C TYR A 765 -88.32 35.74 -28.30
#